data_4e2b57384a8a9cd282426a06ed0d87f6
#
_entry.id   4e2b57384a8a9cd282426a06ed0d87f6
#
_cell.length_a   1.000
_cell.length_b   1.000
_cell.length_c   1.000
_cell.angle_alpha   90.00
_cell.angle_beta   90.00
_cell.angle_gamma   90.00
#
_symmetry.space_group_name_H-M   'P 1'
#
loop_
_entity.id
_entity.type
_entity.pdbx_description
1 polymer ?
#
loop_
_entity_poly.entity_id
_entity_poly.type
_entity_poly.pdbx_seq_one_letter_code
_entity_poly.pdbx_strand_id
1 'polypeptide(L)'
;MYKFRTKAETLDYLYKIQYDMDFKVLPIKYYRVDSWRNLFQDIWNDICTWGGDTSSVIVRSSAISEDAIDKSNAGKYKSCITSLDFHEFYKAVEEVIDSYGKASDDDQFIVQPVLENVQWAGVAFTIDPNNGGNYYVINYDDSGSTSNITSGTITTGRLYYQLKKLDVEAKDFRLQKLCLSLKQLEMLFDYNRLDVEFAFSDNELYIFQVRPLCSLHPVVNVKQQNDIVERIYKKIKHLNHPKPFLYGKRAIFGIMPDWNPAEMIGTHPHKLALSLYKEIITDNVWAYQRDNYGYMNLRSFPLLLDFCGFPYIDVRVSFNSFIPSDLSPAIAEKLVNYYLYRLEQQPEEHDKVEFNIVFSCYTFDLPKRIEILYKYGFSKLEVQSILESLKKLTNGIINSQCGLWKKDAAKIQVLRKRYNKLVHSDMDDISKIYWLLEDCKRYGTLPFAGLARAAFIAVQLLQSMVTENIISQEEYNEFLNDLTTVSSEMKDDFNRLSRGEFLNLYGHLRPGTYDITSPRYDEKPERYFNWNIQDSKINKTRGKSQFKLSLEQYSKIQQVLQRHGLNDDVLGVFEFIKAAIEGREYGKFIFTRNLSEVLRLIGNRGQEWGFSLEDISFADIKIFQEMYQSTPDEKNLWLESISKGKSEYAKAGAIVLPPLITSPDDIKKFFIPDSQPNFITLKHSEGEIVNLGKDVDKNIDGKIVLINSADPGYDWIFSHNISGFITEFGGANSHMAIRAAELNIPAVIGVGEKLFQKISQAETVEIIAAEKKVNILR
;
A
#
# COMPACT_ATOMS: atom_id res chain seq x y z
N MET A 1 -21.29 23.80 -29.57
CA MET A 1 -20.53 23.89 -28.29
C MET A 1 -21.50 24.30 -27.19
N TYR A 2 -21.86 23.40 -26.30
CA TYR A 2 -22.76 23.66 -25.19
C TYR A 2 -21.95 24.16 -23.98
N LYS A 3 -22.38 25.21 -23.33
CA LYS A 3 -21.74 25.69 -22.09
C LYS A 3 -22.45 25.09 -20.88
N PHE A 4 -21.71 24.70 -19.87
CA PHE A 4 -22.28 24.26 -18.60
C PHE A 4 -23.23 25.30 -18.03
N ARG A 5 -24.38 24.83 -17.54
CA ARG A 5 -25.40 25.57 -16.85
C ARG A 5 -25.73 24.84 -15.54
N THR A 6 -26.91 25.06 -14.99
CA THR A 6 -27.39 24.32 -13.82
C THR A 6 -27.48 22.82 -14.14
N LYS A 7 -27.47 22.00 -13.13
CA LYS A 7 -27.66 20.54 -13.25
C LYS A 7 -28.91 20.20 -14.05
N ALA A 8 -30.02 20.89 -13.76
CA ALA A 8 -31.30 20.72 -14.45
C ALA A 8 -31.20 21.01 -15.94
N GLU A 9 -30.67 22.18 -16.29
CA GLU A 9 -30.56 22.62 -17.69
C GLU A 9 -29.60 21.78 -18.50
N THR A 10 -28.51 21.31 -17.87
CA THR A 10 -27.53 20.43 -18.50
C THR A 10 -28.15 19.06 -18.79
N LEU A 11 -28.88 18.47 -17.83
CA LEU A 11 -29.58 17.19 -18.04
C LEU A 11 -30.73 17.29 -19.07
N ASP A 12 -31.50 18.37 -19.05
CA ASP A 12 -32.55 18.60 -20.05
C ASP A 12 -31.98 18.71 -21.48
N TYR A 13 -30.84 19.37 -21.62
CA TYR A 13 -30.15 19.40 -22.91
C TYR A 13 -29.69 18.01 -23.35
N LEU A 14 -29.06 17.23 -22.46
CA LEU A 14 -28.64 15.87 -22.75
C LEU A 14 -29.83 14.95 -23.08
N TYR A 15 -30.94 15.11 -22.38
CA TYR A 15 -32.19 14.39 -22.67
C TYR A 15 -32.70 14.64 -24.10
N LYS A 16 -32.61 15.86 -24.60
CA LYS A 16 -33.06 16.22 -25.95
C LYS A 16 -32.20 15.63 -27.06
N ILE A 17 -30.89 15.43 -26.82
CA ILE A 17 -29.94 14.94 -27.83
C ILE A 17 -29.57 13.47 -27.71
N GLN A 18 -30.09 12.77 -26.68
CA GLN A 18 -29.65 11.40 -26.35
C GLN A 18 -29.85 10.37 -27.46
N TYR A 19 -30.71 10.64 -28.45
CA TYR A 19 -30.99 9.72 -29.57
C TYR A 19 -29.77 9.47 -30.48
N ASP A 20 -28.81 10.39 -30.48
CA ASP A 20 -27.56 10.30 -31.25
C ASP A 20 -26.36 9.87 -30.35
N MET A 21 -26.61 9.45 -29.11
CA MET A 21 -25.58 9.16 -28.10
C MET A 21 -25.63 7.71 -27.62
N ASP A 22 -24.49 7.22 -27.11
CA ASP A 22 -24.36 5.88 -26.52
C ASP A 22 -24.90 5.78 -25.08
N PHE A 23 -25.57 6.80 -24.61
CA PHE A 23 -26.16 6.87 -23.27
C PHE A 23 -27.62 7.36 -23.32
N LYS A 24 -28.33 7.14 -22.22
CA LYS A 24 -29.68 7.64 -21.98
C LYS A 24 -29.67 8.65 -20.84
N VAL A 25 -30.66 9.52 -20.83
CA VAL A 25 -31.01 10.39 -19.68
C VAL A 25 -32.47 10.13 -19.35
N LEU A 26 -32.80 10.02 -18.08
CA LEU A 26 -34.19 9.82 -17.65
C LEU A 26 -35.04 11.05 -18.06
N PRO A 27 -36.34 10.87 -18.37
CA PRO A 27 -37.25 11.98 -18.54
C PRO A 27 -37.11 12.96 -17.38
N ILE A 28 -37.15 14.24 -17.67
CA ILE A 28 -36.84 15.28 -16.68
C ILE A 28 -37.89 16.40 -16.71
N LYS A 29 -38.34 16.81 -15.54
CA LYS A 29 -38.99 18.11 -15.29
C LYS A 29 -38.16 18.88 -14.28
N TYR A 30 -38.10 20.18 -14.41
CA TYR A 30 -37.43 21.02 -13.42
C TYR A 30 -38.16 22.35 -13.27
N TYR A 31 -38.11 22.89 -12.07
CA TYR A 31 -38.82 24.12 -11.73
C TYR A 31 -37.92 25.01 -10.85
N ARG A 32 -38.15 26.32 -10.93
CA ARG A 32 -37.50 27.29 -10.06
C ARG A 32 -38.16 27.30 -8.68
N VAL A 33 -37.41 27.65 -7.67
CA VAL A 33 -37.92 27.73 -6.30
C VAL A 33 -38.99 28.83 -6.17
N ASP A 34 -38.83 30.00 -6.85
CA ASP A 34 -39.86 31.04 -6.84
C ASP A 34 -41.15 30.55 -7.49
N SER A 35 -41.07 29.82 -8.60
CA SER A 35 -42.24 29.27 -9.29
C SER A 35 -42.96 28.24 -8.41
N TRP A 36 -42.22 27.42 -7.70
CA TRP A 36 -42.79 26.47 -6.74
C TRP A 36 -43.52 27.17 -5.62
N ARG A 37 -42.97 28.23 -5.02
CA ARG A 37 -43.57 29.00 -3.94
C ARG A 37 -44.87 29.71 -4.34
N ASN A 38 -44.93 30.13 -5.61
CA ASN A 38 -46.06 30.94 -6.11
C ASN A 38 -47.12 30.08 -6.83
N LEU A 39 -46.76 28.96 -7.47
CA LEU A 39 -47.58 28.19 -8.40
C LEU A 39 -47.57 26.69 -8.12
N PHE A 40 -47.38 26.28 -6.88
CA PHE A 40 -47.19 24.87 -6.51
C PHE A 40 -48.30 23.95 -7.02
N GLN A 41 -49.55 24.40 -7.07
CA GLN A 41 -50.68 23.60 -7.53
C GLN A 41 -50.60 23.30 -9.03
N ASP A 42 -50.21 24.27 -9.83
CA ASP A 42 -50.03 24.12 -11.28
C ASP A 42 -48.85 23.22 -11.59
N ILE A 43 -47.74 23.34 -10.85
CA ILE A 43 -46.59 22.45 -10.94
C ILE A 43 -46.96 21.01 -10.56
N TRP A 44 -47.71 20.86 -9.49
CA TRP A 44 -48.21 19.51 -9.09
C TRP A 44 -49.05 18.89 -10.18
N ASN A 45 -50.02 19.63 -10.78
CA ASN A 45 -50.83 19.12 -11.87
C ASN A 45 -50.02 18.75 -13.12
N ASP A 46 -48.99 19.56 -13.45
CA ASP A 46 -48.05 19.25 -14.54
C ASP A 46 -47.28 17.95 -14.28
N ILE A 47 -46.82 17.74 -13.06
CA ILE A 47 -46.09 16.54 -12.66
C ILE A 47 -46.98 15.30 -12.68
N CYS A 48 -48.20 15.39 -12.17
CA CYS A 48 -49.18 14.31 -12.22
C CYS A 48 -49.52 13.91 -13.66
N THR A 49 -49.67 14.89 -14.55
CA THR A 49 -49.98 14.65 -15.96
C THR A 49 -48.78 14.00 -16.68
N TRP A 50 -47.57 14.46 -16.33
CA TRP A 50 -46.30 13.95 -16.91
C TRP A 50 -45.91 12.56 -16.36
N GLY A 51 -46.12 12.31 -15.05
CA GLY A 51 -45.70 11.10 -14.36
C GLY A 51 -46.46 9.82 -14.81
N GLY A 52 -47.66 9.95 -15.34
CA GLY A 52 -48.46 8.84 -15.89
C GLY A 52 -48.60 7.67 -14.91
N ASP A 53 -48.16 6.46 -15.34
CA ASP A 53 -48.20 5.23 -14.55
C ASP A 53 -47.02 5.05 -13.58
N THR A 54 -46.17 6.08 -13.36
CA THR A 54 -44.97 5.97 -12.49
C THR A 54 -45.43 5.98 -11.02
N SER A 55 -45.04 4.95 -10.26
CA SER A 55 -45.41 4.82 -8.84
C SER A 55 -44.58 5.73 -7.92
N SER A 56 -43.34 6.09 -8.32
CA SER A 56 -42.43 6.87 -7.52
C SER A 56 -41.51 7.77 -8.39
N VAL A 57 -41.15 8.91 -7.85
CA VAL A 57 -40.26 9.88 -8.46
C VAL A 57 -39.11 10.24 -7.48
N ILE A 58 -38.02 10.73 -8.01
CA ILE A 58 -36.93 11.31 -7.23
C ILE A 58 -36.89 12.82 -7.43
N VAL A 59 -36.90 13.56 -6.33
CA VAL A 59 -36.66 15.01 -6.31
C VAL A 59 -35.19 15.25 -5.99
N ARG A 60 -34.48 15.98 -6.87
CA ARG A 60 -33.04 16.23 -6.72
C ARG A 60 -32.75 17.73 -6.71
N SER A 61 -31.68 18.12 -6.03
CA SER A 61 -31.19 19.50 -6.05
C SER A 61 -30.64 19.91 -7.41
N SER A 62 -30.75 21.22 -7.71
CA SER A 62 -30.12 21.91 -8.83
C SER A 62 -29.92 23.38 -8.47
N ALA A 63 -29.18 23.64 -7.39
CA ALA A 63 -28.86 25.00 -6.99
C ALA A 63 -27.83 25.61 -7.94
N ILE A 64 -27.92 26.92 -8.18
CA ILE A 64 -26.97 27.67 -9.05
C ILE A 64 -25.53 27.53 -8.53
N SER A 65 -25.36 27.42 -7.20
CA SER A 65 -24.05 27.28 -6.54
C SER A 65 -23.51 25.85 -6.53
N GLU A 66 -24.27 24.86 -7.02
CA GLU A 66 -23.88 23.43 -6.94
C GLU A 66 -22.77 23.07 -7.94
N ASP A 67 -22.86 23.60 -9.17
CA ASP A 67 -21.98 23.22 -10.30
C ASP A 67 -21.03 24.39 -10.71
N ALA A 68 -20.56 25.18 -9.74
CA ALA A 68 -19.60 26.25 -10.02
C ALA A 68 -18.21 25.68 -10.34
N ILE A 69 -17.53 26.29 -11.34
CA ILE A 69 -16.18 25.85 -11.80
C ILE A 69 -15.13 25.93 -10.69
N ASP A 70 -15.32 26.82 -9.71
CA ASP A 70 -14.31 27.10 -8.66
C ASP A 70 -14.54 26.36 -7.32
N LYS A 71 -15.71 25.77 -7.11
CA LYS A 71 -16.04 25.05 -5.86
C LYS A 71 -16.98 23.89 -6.14
N SER A 72 -16.61 22.68 -5.72
CA SER A 72 -17.50 21.53 -5.71
C SER A 72 -18.27 21.47 -4.38
N ASN A 73 -19.61 21.52 -4.47
CA ASN A 73 -20.52 21.27 -3.35
C ASN A 73 -21.15 19.86 -3.43
N ALA A 74 -20.42 18.89 -3.96
CA ALA A 74 -20.87 17.50 -4.10
C ALA A 74 -21.35 16.92 -2.75
N GLY A 75 -22.53 16.29 -2.77
CA GLY A 75 -23.09 15.64 -1.58
C GLY A 75 -23.64 16.58 -0.50
N LYS A 76 -23.61 17.90 -0.73
CA LYS A 76 -24.09 18.89 0.24
C LYS A 76 -25.62 18.99 0.30
N TYR A 77 -26.28 18.74 -0.83
CA TYR A 77 -27.71 18.92 -0.98
C TYR A 77 -28.44 17.57 -1.04
N LYS A 78 -29.70 17.56 -0.59
CA LYS A 78 -30.50 16.34 -0.50
C LYS A 78 -31.09 15.92 -1.85
N SER A 79 -31.35 14.63 -1.98
CA SER A 79 -32.23 14.01 -2.97
C SER A 79 -33.25 13.13 -2.24
N CYS A 80 -34.52 13.23 -2.58
CA CYS A 80 -35.60 12.53 -1.89
C CYS A 80 -36.41 11.70 -2.89
N ILE A 81 -36.57 10.39 -2.60
CA ILE A 81 -37.51 9.53 -3.35
C ILE A 81 -38.85 9.68 -2.68
N THR A 82 -39.91 9.84 -3.48
CA THR A 82 -41.27 10.05 -3.00
C THR A 82 -42.28 9.38 -3.93
N SER A 83 -43.45 9.04 -3.41
CA SER A 83 -44.59 8.64 -4.22
C SER A 83 -45.22 9.86 -4.91
N LEU A 84 -46.10 9.62 -5.90
CA LEU A 84 -46.95 10.66 -6.50
C LEU A 84 -48.19 10.94 -5.63
N ASP A 85 -48.01 11.02 -4.30
CA ASP A 85 -48.94 11.59 -3.37
C ASP A 85 -48.60 13.06 -3.10
N PHE A 86 -49.60 13.94 -3.04
CA PHE A 86 -49.37 15.39 -2.91
C PHE A 86 -48.58 15.73 -1.63
N HIS A 87 -48.93 15.15 -0.50
CA HIS A 87 -48.31 15.51 0.77
C HIS A 87 -46.89 15.01 0.87
N GLU A 88 -46.64 13.79 0.39
CA GLU A 88 -45.31 13.20 0.37
C GLU A 88 -44.41 13.95 -0.62
N PHE A 89 -44.92 14.24 -1.81
CA PHE A 89 -44.20 15.01 -2.82
C PHE A 89 -43.88 16.42 -2.35
N TYR A 90 -44.87 17.14 -1.79
CA TYR A 90 -44.64 18.50 -1.25
C TYR A 90 -43.55 18.50 -0.19
N LYS A 91 -43.59 17.55 0.76
CA LYS A 91 -42.59 17.38 1.80
C LYS A 91 -41.18 17.11 1.20
N ALA A 92 -41.08 16.24 0.19
CA ALA A 92 -39.83 15.93 -0.47
C ALA A 92 -39.20 17.16 -1.18
N VAL A 93 -40.02 17.98 -1.85
CA VAL A 93 -39.56 19.21 -2.46
C VAL A 93 -39.06 20.20 -1.42
N GLU A 94 -39.83 20.43 -0.33
CA GLU A 94 -39.40 21.31 0.76
C GLU A 94 -38.09 20.83 1.41
N GLU A 95 -37.93 19.54 1.67
CA GLU A 95 -36.68 19.00 2.20
C GLU A 95 -35.47 19.25 1.29
N VAL A 96 -35.65 19.18 -0.02
CA VAL A 96 -34.61 19.50 -1.00
C VAL A 96 -34.28 20.97 -0.99
N ILE A 97 -35.31 21.87 -1.02
CA ILE A 97 -35.12 23.31 -0.97
C ILE A 97 -34.48 23.75 0.35
N ASP A 98 -34.90 23.21 1.47
CA ASP A 98 -34.31 23.50 2.78
C ASP A 98 -32.83 23.13 2.86
N SER A 99 -32.41 22.10 2.11
CA SER A 99 -31.00 21.68 2.05
C SER A 99 -30.08 22.73 1.44
N TYR A 100 -30.64 23.72 0.69
CA TYR A 100 -29.86 24.84 0.13
C TYR A 100 -29.45 25.88 1.20
N GLY A 101 -30.06 25.85 2.37
CA GLY A 101 -29.84 26.77 3.49
C GLY A 101 -30.44 28.13 3.23
N LYS A 102 -29.85 28.95 2.36
CA LYS A 102 -30.46 30.19 1.84
C LYS A 102 -30.76 30.00 0.35
N ALA A 103 -31.90 29.38 0.06
CA ALA A 103 -32.34 29.18 -1.30
C ALA A 103 -32.57 30.50 -2.01
N SER A 104 -31.96 30.68 -3.17
CA SER A 104 -32.26 31.77 -4.10
C SER A 104 -33.55 31.47 -4.86
N ASP A 105 -34.29 32.53 -5.24
CA ASP A 105 -35.47 32.38 -6.09
C ASP A 105 -35.16 31.76 -7.46
N ASP A 106 -33.91 31.87 -7.91
CA ASP A 106 -33.42 31.31 -9.17
C ASP A 106 -32.91 29.87 -9.05
N ASP A 107 -32.73 29.34 -7.83
CA ASP A 107 -32.40 27.96 -7.64
C ASP A 107 -33.51 27.03 -8.17
N GLN A 108 -33.13 25.84 -8.58
CA GLN A 108 -34.01 24.88 -9.24
C GLN A 108 -34.04 23.56 -8.45
N PHE A 109 -35.12 22.81 -8.66
CA PHE A 109 -35.16 21.37 -8.31
C PHE A 109 -35.59 20.56 -9.51
N ILE A 110 -35.15 19.29 -9.54
CA ILE A 110 -35.39 18.34 -10.63
C ILE A 110 -36.32 17.24 -10.13
N VAL A 111 -37.26 16.83 -11.01
CA VAL A 111 -38.11 15.66 -10.80
C VAL A 111 -37.86 14.66 -11.94
N GLN A 112 -37.56 13.43 -11.59
CA GLN A 112 -37.30 12.33 -12.52
C GLN A 112 -37.96 11.06 -12.03
N PRO A 113 -38.34 10.09 -12.90
CA PRO A 113 -38.74 8.76 -12.46
C PRO A 113 -37.55 8.06 -11.77
N VAL A 114 -37.85 7.19 -10.83
CA VAL A 114 -36.83 6.35 -10.18
C VAL A 114 -36.37 5.28 -11.17
N LEU A 115 -35.05 5.14 -11.35
CA LEU A 115 -34.48 4.08 -12.19
C LEU A 115 -34.56 2.74 -11.43
N GLU A 116 -35.24 1.77 -12.01
CA GLU A 116 -35.37 0.41 -11.47
C GLU A 116 -34.27 -0.51 -12.00
N ASN A 117 -34.11 -1.68 -11.38
CA ASN A 117 -33.19 -2.74 -11.81
C ASN A 117 -31.74 -2.27 -12.05
N VAL A 118 -31.26 -1.39 -11.20
CA VAL A 118 -29.87 -0.88 -11.29
C VAL A 118 -28.89 -2.02 -11.03
N GLN A 119 -27.98 -2.22 -11.97
CA GLN A 119 -26.91 -3.24 -11.90
C GLN A 119 -25.60 -2.63 -11.44
N TRP A 120 -25.24 -1.48 -12.00
CA TRP A 120 -24.05 -0.69 -11.63
C TRP A 120 -24.45 0.76 -11.44
N ALA A 121 -23.88 1.41 -10.44
CA ALA A 121 -23.97 2.85 -10.28
C ALA A 121 -22.63 3.41 -9.81
N GLY A 122 -22.31 4.63 -10.22
CA GLY A 122 -21.02 5.20 -9.88
C GLY A 122 -20.74 6.58 -10.41
N VAL A 123 -19.47 6.96 -10.28
CA VAL A 123 -18.93 8.23 -10.74
C VAL A 123 -17.76 7.97 -11.67
N ALA A 124 -17.68 8.69 -12.77
CA ALA A 124 -16.60 8.61 -13.75
C ALA A 124 -15.96 9.97 -13.96
N PHE A 125 -14.64 10.03 -13.88
CA PHE A 125 -13.84 11.21 -14.16
C PHE A 125 -13.13 11.07 -15.48
N THR A 126 -13.04 12.16 -16.25
CA THR A 126 -12.33 12.14 -17.54
C THR A 126 -10.87 12.57 -17.43
N ILE A 127 -10.39 12.87 -16.23
CA ILE A 127 -8.97 12.91 -15.85
C ILE A 127 -8.84 12.30 -14.47
N ASP A 128 -7.65 11.89 -14.07
CA ASP A 128 -7.41 11.50 -12.69
C ASP A 128 -7.54 12.69 -11.74
N PRO A 129 -8.49 12.69 -10.80
CA PRO A 129 -8.70 13.80 -9.87
C PRO A 129 -7.50 14.02 -8.92
N ASN A 130 -6.66 13.01 -8.69
CA ASN A 130 -5.56 13.06 -7.74
C ASN A 130 -4.27 13.67 -8.31
N ASN A 131 -3.99 13.49 -9.61
CA ASN A 131 -2.74 13.95 -10.22
C ASN A 131 -2.91 14.64 -11.59
N GLY A 132 -4.14 14.72 -12.10
CA GLY A 132 -4.46 15.32 -13.39
C GLY A 132 -4.08 14.46 -14.60
N GLY A 133 -3.72 13.20 -14.40
CA GLY A 133 -3.35 12.25 -15.46
C GLY A 133 -4.49 11.99 -16.45
N ASN A 134 -4.12 11.77 -17.72
CA ASN A 134 -5.06 11.59 -18.82
C ASN A 134 -5.66 10.17 -18.85
N TYR A 135 -6.46 9.86 -17.82
CA TYR A 135 -7.18 8.59 -17.66
C TYR A 135 -8.69 8.83 -17.56
N TYR A 136 -9.48 7.86 -18.00
CA TYR A 136 -10.82 7.66 -17.46
C TYR A 136 -10.67 6.94 -16.12
N VAL A 137 -11.23 7.52 -15.06
CA VAL A 137 -11.21 6.95 -13.70
C VAL A 137 -12.65 6.69 -13.30
N ILE A 138 -13.01 5.41 -13.16
CA ILE A 138 -14.39 4.97 -12.95
C ILE A 138 -14.49 4.27 -11.60
N ASN A 139 -15.27 4.83 -10.69
CA ASN A 139 -15.57 4.24 -9.40
C ASN A 139 -17.05 3.83 -9.36
N TYR A 140 -17.32 2.53 -9.25
CA TYR A 140 -18.68 2.00 -9.32
C TYR A 140 -18.93 0.86 -8.33
N ASP A 141 -20.20 0.71 -7.95
CA ASP A 141 -20.73 -0.38 -7.14
C ASP A 141 -21.56 -1.30 -8.03
N ASP A 142 -21.36 -2.60 -7.92
CA ASP A 142 -22.09 -3.66 -8.62
C ASP A 142 -23.12 -4.38 -7.73
N SER A 143 -23.42 -3.83 -6.54
CA SER A 143 -24.45 -4.35 -5.61
C SER A 143 -25.90 -3.95 -5.95
N GLY A 144 -26.08 -3.07 -6.93
CA GLY A 144 -27.41 -2.57 -7.34
C GLY A 144 -27.92 -1.36 -6.57
N SER A 145 -27.10 -0.75 -5.69
CA SER A 145 -27.49 0.48 -4.97
C SER A 145 -26.99 1.73 -5.66
N THR A 146 -27.85 2.71 -5.88
CA THR A 146 -27.49 4.00 -6.49
C THR A 146 -26.93 5.02 -5.48
N SER A 147 -27.15 4.82 -4.17
CA SER A 147 -26.78 5.78 -3.13
C SER A 147 -25.39 5.57 -2.54
N ASN A 148 -24.86 4.36 -2.68
CA ASN A 148 -23.70 3.90 -1.93
C ASN A 148 -22.40 4.66 -2.26
N ILE A 149 -22.16 4.99 -3.51
CA ILE A 149 -20.93 5.69 -3.94
C ILE A 149 -21.07 7.20 -3.79
N THR A 150 -22.23 7.75 -4.12
CA THR A 150 -22.48 9.19 -4.06
C THR A 150 -22.57 9.72 -2.63
N SER A 151 -22.98 8.89 -1.66
CA SER A 151 -23.02 9.23 -0.23
C SER A 151 -21.67 9.03 0.49
N GLY A 152 -20.68 8.45 -0.16
CA GLY A 152 -19.37 8.14 0.45
C GLY A 152 -19.41 7.02 1.51
N THR A 153 -20.54 6.35 1.69
CA THR A 153 -20.76 5.37 2.78
C THR A 153 -20.21 3.98 2.51
N ILE A 154 -19.76 3.65 1.27
CA ILE A 154 -19.25 2.31 0.94
C ILE A 154 -17.78 2.30 0.61
N THR A 155 -17.12 1.33 1.25
CA THR A 155 -15.72 0.94 1.05
C THR A 155 -15.52 -0.07 -0.09
N THR A 156 -16.57 -0.64 -0.66
CA THR A 156 -16.56 -1.82 -1.56
C THR A 156 -16.67 -1.52 -3.06
N GLY A 157 -16.66 -0.25 -3.48
CA GLY A 157 -16.75 0.10 -4.91
C GLY A 157 -15.50 -0.28 -5.69
N ARG A 158 -15.67 -0.74 -6.95
CA ARG A 158 -14.56 -1.06 -7.86
C ARG A 158 -14.00 0.21 -8.49
N LEU A 159 -12.68 0.38 -8.45
CA LEU A 159 -11.98 1.49 -9.06
C LEU A 159 -11.23 1.00 -10.31
N TYR A 160 -11.62 1.54 -11.46
CA TYR A 160 -11.07 1.22 -12.77
C TYR A 160 -10.37 2.42 -13.38
N TYR A 161 -9.16 2.19 -13.92
CA TYR A 161 -8.38 3.15 -14.68
C TYR A 161 -8.25 2.71 -16.12
N GLN A 162 -8.43 3.66 -17.05
CA GLN A 162 -8.15 3.45 -18.47
C GLN A 162 -7.45 4.65 -19.08
N LEU A 163 -6.27 4.44 -19.66
CA LEU A 163 -5.55 5.48 -20.39
C LEU A 163 -6.38 5.96 -21.58
N LYS A 164 -6.55 7.26 -21.73
CA LYS A 164 -7.29 7.87 -22.86
C LYS A 164 -6.45 7.83 -24.12
N LYS A 165 -6.41 6.68 -24.79
CA LYS A 165 -5.74 6.45 -26.05
C LYS A 165 -6.63 5.62 -26.98
N LEU A 166 -6.58 5.91 -28.28
CA LEU A 166 -7.50 5.34 -29.29
C LEU A 166 -7.46 3.81 -29.41
N ASP A 167 -6.33 3.19 -29.07
CA ASP A 167 -6.08 1.74 -29.19
C ASP A 167 -6.33 0.96 -27.89
N VAL A 168 -6.93 1.61 -26.87
CA VAL A 168 -7.21 0.96 -25.58
C VAL A 168 -8.71 0.72 -25.47
N GLU A 169 -9.09 -0.57 -25.49
CA GLU A 169 -10.47 -1.00 -25.28
C GLU A 169 -10.62 -1.62 -23.89
N ALA A 170 -11.72 -1.36 -23.21
CA ALA A 170 -12.00 -1.97 -21.91
C ALA A 170 -12.26 -3.48 -22.02
N LYS A 171 -12.02 -4.24 -20.93
CA LYS A 171 -12.28 -5.69 -20.88
C LYS A 171 -13.78 -6.02 -20.79
N ASP A 172 -14.55 -5.13 -20.16
CA ASP A 172 -16.00 -5.27 -19.98
C ASP A 172 -16.75 -4.33 -20.92
N PHE A 173 -17.84 -4.81 -21.55
CA PHE A 173 -18.60 -4.05 -22.53
C PHE A 173 -19.27 -2.80 -21.93
N ARG A 174 -19.66 -2.84 -20.62
CA ARG A 174 -20.24 -1.68 -19.93
C ARG A 174 -19.21 -0.59 -19.73
N LEU A 175 -17.99 -0.96 -19.29
CA LEU A 175 -16.87 -0.02 -19.19
C LEU A 175 -16.52 0.56 -20.57
N GLN A 176 -16.55 -0.26 -21.63
CA GLN A 176 -16.31 0.22 -22.99
C GLN A 176 -17.38 1.23 -23.42
N LYS A 177 -18.69 0.91 -23.20
CA LYS A 177 -19.81 1.81 -23.50
C LYS A 177 -19.68 3.12 -22.73
N LEU A 178 -19.34 3.04 -21.43
CA LEU A 178 -19.12 4.24 -20.60
C LEU A 178 -17.96 5.09 -21.12
N CYS A 179 -16.80 4.50 -21.42
CA CYS A 179 -15.66 5.24 -21.95
C CYS A 179 -15.96 5.94 -23.29
N LEU A 180 -16.74 5.29 -24.19
CA LEU A 180 -17.20 5.91 -25.43
C LEU A 180 -18.13 7.10 -25.15
N SER A 181 -19.07 6.93 -24.22
CA SER A 181 -19.99 8.01 -23.81
C SER A 181 -19.26 9.17 -23.15
N LEU A 182 -18.25 8.90 -22.30
CA LEU A 182 -17.40 9.96 -21.71
C LEU A 182 -16.67 10.76 -22.80
N LYS A 183 -16.17 10.08 -23.82
CA LYS A 183 -15.55 10.74 -24.99
C LYS A 183 -16.54 11.61 -25.78
N GLN A 184 -17.77 11.12 -25.97
CA GLN A 184 -18.84 11.91 -26.62
C GLN A 184 -19.17 13.16 -25.80
N LEU A 185 -19.26 13.04 -24.46
CA LEU A 185 -19.50 14.17 -23.56
C LEU A 185 -18.36 15.19 -23.61
N GLU A 186 -17.09 14.75 -23.62
CA GLU A 186 -15.96 15.66 -23.78
C GLU A 186 -16.02 16.47 -25.07
N MET A 187 -16.39 15.83 -26.18
CA MET A 187 -16.55 16.51 -27.48
C MET A 187 -17.75 17.48 -27.47
N LEU A 188 -18.84 17.09 -26.84
CA LEU A 188 -20.08 17.89 -26.76
C LEU A 188 -19.86 19.20 -25.99
N PHE A 189 -19.14 19.10 -24.83
CA PHE A 189 -18.86 20.27 -23.98
C PHE A 189 -17.58 21.01 -24.36
N ASP A 190 -16.78 20.45 -25.29
CA ASP A 190 -15.42 20.94 -25.60
C ASP A 190 -14.57 21.10 -24.33
N TYR A 191 -14.70 20.13 -23.43
CA TYR A 191 -14.08 20.16 -22.11
C TYR A 191 -13.68 18.75 -21.67
N ASN A 192 -12.42 18.57 -21.28
CA ASN A 192 -11.82 17.26 -21.03
C ASN A 192 -11.65 16.93 -19.53
N ARG A 193 -12.29 17.70 -18.64
CA ARG A 193 -12.24 17.50 -17.18
C ARG A 193 -13.65 17.39 -16.63
N LEU A 194 -14.29 16.25 -16.89
CA LEU A 194 -15.66 16.01 -16.49
C LEU A 194 -15.72 15.10 -15.25
N ASP A 195 -16.72 15.38 -14.42
CA ASP A 195 -17.24 14.53 -13.35
C ASP A 195 -18.65 14.10 -13.75
N VAL A 196 -18.86 12.80 -13.90
CA VAL A 196 -20.08 12.22 -14.47
C VAL A 196 -20.65 11.14 -13.53
N GLU A 197 -21.89 11.37 -13.07
CA GLU A 197 -22.67 10.38 -12.34
C GLU A 197 -23.43 9.49 -13.32
N PHE A 198 -23.35 8.16 -13.15
CA PHE A 198 -23.96 7.21 -14.07
C PHE A 198 -24.55 6.00 -13.37
N ALA A 199 -25.46 5.30 -14.07
CA ALA A 199 -25.87 3.95 -13.72
C ALA A 199 -26.10 3.10 -14.97
N PHE A 200 -26.02 1.77 -14.77
CA PHE A 200 -26.47 0.76 -15.73
C PHE A 200 -27.73 0.08 -15.21
N SER A 201 -28.75 0.05 -16.06
CA SER A 201 -29.97 -0.74 -15.85
C SER A 201 -30.28 -1.46 -17.17
N ASP A 202 -30.51 -2.77 -17.11
CA ASP A 202 -30.79 -3.64 -18.26
C ASP A 202 -29.77 -3.48 -19.41
N ASN A 203 -28.47 -3.33 -19.06
CA ASN A 203 -27.35 -3.08 -19.96
C ASN A 203 -27.39 -1.72 -20.69
N GLU A 204 -28.33 -0.83 -20.36
CA GLU A 204 -28.37 0.53 -20.85
C GLU A 204 -27.65 1.48 -19.87
N LEU A 205 -26.89 2.42 -20.42
CA LEU A 205 -26.18 3.42 -19.66
C LEU A 205 -27.06 4.67 -19.47
N TYR A 206 -27.24 5.08 -18.22
CA TYR A 206 -27.96 6.30 -17.84
C TYR A 206 -27.00 7.31 -17.21
N ILE A 207 -27.07 8.55 -17.65
CA ILE A 207 -26.32 9.68 -17.08
C ILE A 207 -27.23 10.47 -16.14
N PHE A 208 -26.79 10.70 -14.91
CA PHE A 208 -27.51 11.41 -13.87
C PHE A 208 -27.00 12.82 -13.62
N GLN A 209 -25.74 13.08 -13.93
CA GLN A 209 -25.13 14.40 -13.81
C GLN A 209 -23.86 14.47 -14.65
N VAL A 210 -23.61 15.63 -15.24
CA VAL A 210 -22.34 15.98 -15.89
C VAL A 210 -21.95 17.39 -15.42
N ARG A 211 -20.77 17.51 -14.84
CA ARG A 211 -20.26 18.80 -14.37
C ARG A 211 -18.76 18.93 -14.63
N PRO A 212 -18.21 20.17 -14.65
CA PRO A 212 -16.77 20.38 -14.67
C PRO A 212 -16.14 19.84 -13.40
N LEU A 213 -15.04 19.11 -13.54
CA LEU A 213 -14.23 18.67 -12.41
C LEU A 213 -13.35 19.81 -11.91
N CYS A 214 -13.54 20.22 -10.66
CA CYS A 214 -12.67 21.16 -9.96
C CYS A 214 -11.35 20.48 -9.63
N SER A 215 -10.31 20.68 -10.42
CA SER A 215 -8.98 20.11 -10.16
C SER A 215 -7.96 21.23 -10.00
N LEU A 216 -7.18 21.17 -8.92
CA LEU A 216 -6.05 22.06 -8.64
C LEU A 216 -4.77 21.65 -9.40
N HIS A 217 -4.78 20.51 -10.09
CA HIS A 217 -3.60 20.00 -10.79
C HIS A 217 -3.37 20.72 -12.12
N PRO A 218 -2.09 20.99 -12.48
CA PRO A 218 -1.76 21.60 -13.76
C PRO A 218 -2.16 20.69 -14.94
N VAL A 219 -2.28 21.29 -16.12
CA VAL A 219 -2.55 20.53 -17.35
C VAL A 219 -1.38 19.63 -17.66
N VAL A 220 -1.63 18.32 -17.71
CA VAL A 220 -0.62 17.32 -18.06
C VAL A 220 -0.33 17.36 -19.56
N ASN A 221 0.94 17.25 -19.92
CA ASN A 221 1.34 17.05 -21.32
C ASN A 221 1.00 15.60 -21.74
N VAL A 222 -0.15 15.43 -22.41
CA VAL A 222 -0.68 14.13 -22.84
C VAL A 222 0.31 13.35 -23.69
N LYS A 223 1.06 14.02 -24.60
CA LYS A 223 2.07 13.36 -25.43
C LYS A 223 3.18 12.79 -24.56
N GLN A 224 3.68 13.57 -23.61
CA GLN A 224 4.73 13.12 -22.68
C GLN A 224 4.26 11.94 -21.82
N GLN A 225 3.04 11.99 -21.30
CA GLN A 225 2.46 10.88 -20.53
C GLN A 225 2.37 9.60 -21.39
N ASN A 226 1.83 9.70 -22.60
CA ASN A 226 1.74 8.56 -23.51
C ASN A 226 3.10 7.98 -23.89
N ASP A 227 4.13 8.82 -24.09
CA ASP A 227 5.50 8.38 -24.38
C ASP A 227 6.11 7.61 -23.18
N ILE A 228 5.81 8.02 -21.95
CA ILE A 228 6.27 7.31 -20.74
C ILE A 228 5.57 5.96 -20.63
N VAL A 229 4.24 5.92 -20.73
CA VAL A 229 3.48 4.66 -20.67
C VAL A 229 3.93 3.70 -21.77
N GLU A 230 4.19 4.20 -22.97
CA GLU A 230 4.67 3.36 -24.07
C GLU A 230 6.09 2.80 -23.83
N ARG A 231 6.98 3.58 -23.18
CA ARG A 231 8.31 3.08 -22.76
C ARG A 231 8.19 1.98 -21.71
N ILE A 232 7.32 2.16 -20.72
CA ILE A 232 7.05 1.16 -19.68
C ILE A 232 6.45 -0.09 -20.32
N TYR A 233 5.46 0.05 -21.20
CA TYR A 233 4.85 -1.04 -21.95
C TYR A 233 5.87 -1.90 -22.70
N LYS A 234 6.73 -1.25 -23.49
CA LYS A 234 7.78 -1.94 -24.25
C LYS A 234 8.77 -2.65 -23.31
N LYS A 235 9.12 -2.02 -22.20
CA LYS A 235 10.01 -2.64 -21.21
C LYS A 235 9.39 -3.89 -20.59
N ILE A 236 8.14 -3.83 -20.15
CA ILE A 236 7.41 -4.96 -19.58
C ILE A 236 7.27 -6.07 -20.60
N LYS A 237 6.86 -5.75 -21.85
CA LYS A 237 6.75 -6.71 -22.95
C LYS A 237 8.07 -7.44 -23.20
N HIS A 238 9.20 -6.71 -23.21
CA HIS A 238 10.52 -7.31 -23.35
C HIS A 238 10.88 -8.21 -22.17
N LEU A 239 10.60 -7.77 -20.94
CA LEU A 239 10.89 -8.53 -19.73
C LEU A 239 10.04 -9.79 -19.58
N ASN A 240 8.87 -9.82 -20.20
CA ASN A 240 7.95 -10.96 -20.12
C ASN A 240 8.41 -12.20 -20.90
N HIS A 241 9.40 -12.07 -21.78
CA HIS A 241 9.98 -13.22 -22.48
C HIS A 241 10.76 -14.14 -21.52
N PRO A 242 10.80 -15.46 -21.79
CA PRO A 242 11.67 -16.39 -21.07
C PRO A 242 13.14 -15.92 -21.13
N LYS A 243 13.86 -16.11 -20.03
CA LYS A 243 15.28 -15.73 -19.92
C LYS A 243 16.12 -16.99 -19.69
N PRO A 244 17.34 -17.09 -20.27
CA PRO A 244 18.28 -18.11 -19.89
C PRO A 244 18.56 -18.09 -18.38
N PHE A 245 18.76 -19.25 -17.78
CA PHE A 245 19.11 -19.43 -16.36
C PHE A 245 18.07 -18.90 -15.35
N LEU A 246 16.83 -18.67 -15.79
CA LEU A 246 15.71 -18.25 -14.95
C LEU A 246 14.47 -19.07 -15.32
N TYR A 247 13.90 -19.79 -14.36
CA TYR A 247 12.69 -20.57 -14.56
C TYR A 247 11.45 -19.67 -14.65
N GLY A 248 10.44 -20.16 -15.38
CA GLY A 248 9.18 -19.46 -15.56
C GLY A 248 9.02 -18.83 -16.94
N LYS A 249 7.89 -19.14 -17.59
CA LYS A 249 7.60 -18.77 -18.98
C LYS A 249 7.25 -17.29 -19.16
N ARG A 250 6.84 -16.61 -18.11
CA ARG A 250 6.40 -15.21 -18.10
C ARG A 250 6.88 -14.49 -16.85
N ALA A 251 6.79 -13.17 -16.85
CA ALA A 251 7.08 -12.33 -15.68
C ALA A 251 5.79 -11.70 -15.12
N ILE A 252 5.74 -11.50 -13.82
CA ILE A 252 4.78 -10.69 -13.10
C ILE A 252 5.58 -9.64 -12.33
N PHE A 253 5.04 -8.43 -12.19
CA PHE A 253 5.70 -7.36 -11.44
C PHE A 253 4.76 -6.85 -10.35
N GLY A 254 5.26 -6.69 -9.15
CA GLY A 254 4.45 -6.26 -8.00
C GLY A 254 5.20 -5.34 -7.06
N ILE A 255 4.46 -4.51 -6.30
CA ILE A 255 5.06 -3.55 -5.36
C ILE A 255 5.33 -4.13 -3.98
N MET A 256 4.73 -5.30 -3.63
CA MET A 256 4.79 -5.90 -2.28
C MET A 256 5.25 -7.38 -2.21
N PRO A 257 5.54 -8.13 -3.29
CA PRO A 257 5.75 -9.58 -3.21
C PRO A 257 7.01 -10.04 -2.46
N ASP A 258 8.04 -9.21 -2.40
CA ASP A 258 9.31 -9.52 -1.71
C ASP A 258 10.02 -8.19 -1.42
N TRP A 259 10.67 -8.07 -0.24
CA TRP A 259 11.33 -6.84 0.20
C TRP A 259 10.44 -5.59 0.22
N ASN A 260 9.19 -5.70 -0.13
CA ASN A 260 8.10 -4.72 0.00
C ASN A 260 8.52 -3.27 -0.29
N PRO A 261 8.93 -2.91 -1.52
CA PRO A 261 9.38 -1.56 -1.81
C PRO A 261 8.32 -0.49 -1.50
N ALA A 262 7.04 -0.76 -1.71
CA ALA A 262 5.98 0.18 -1.37
C ALA A 262 5.93 0.52 0.13
N GLU A 263 6.20 -0.46 1.01
CA GLU A 263 6.31 -0.24 2.45
C GLU A 263 7.59 0.50 2.82
N MET A 264 8.72 0.16 2.17
CA MET A 264 10.04 0.62 2.59
C MET A 264 10.43 2.00 2.06
N ILE A 265 10.04 2.32 0.83
CA ILE A 265 10.43 3.56 0.14
C ILE A 265 9.26 4.27 -0.55
N GLY A 266 8.03 3.71 -0.49
CA GLY A 266 6.85 4.26 -1.15
C GLY A 266 6.69 3.78 -2.60
N THR A 267 5.53 4.09 -3.19
CA THR A 267 5.18 3.68 -4.55
C THR A 267 5.81 4.56 -5.64
N HIS A 268 6.16 5.80 -5.31
CA HIS A 268 6.87 6.73 -6.20
C HIS A 268 7.90 7.52 -5.40
N PRO A 269 9.01 6.87 -4.95
CA PRO A 269 10.03 7.51 -4.12
C PRO A 269 10.89 8.49 -4.92
N HIS A 270 11.51 9.44 -4.21
CA HIS A 270 12.57 10.26 -4.79
C HIS A 270 13.79 9.41 -5.13
N LYS A 271 14.60 9.89 -6.07
CA LYS A 271 15.71 9.13 -6.69
C LYS A 271 16.73 8.61 -5.68
N LEU A 272 17.03 9.39 -4.63
CA LEU A 272 18.02 8.99 -3.62
C LEU A 272 17.54 7.75 -2.85
N ALA A 273 16.31 7.77 -2.35
CA ALA A 273 15.72 6.64 -1.63
C ALA A 273 15.68 5.37 -2.51
N LEU A 274 15.22 5.51 -3.76
CA LEU A 274 15.15 4.40 -4.72
C LEU A 274 16.54 3.82 -5.02
N SER A 275 17.52 4.68 -5.38
CA SER A 275 18.86 4.23 -5.74
C SER A 275 19.62 3.64 -4.56
N LEU A 276 19.44 4.20 -3.37
CA LEU A 276 20.04 3.71 -2.13
C LEU A 276 19.46 2.33 -1.73
N TYR A 277 18.13 2.17 -1.79
CA TYR A 277 17.48 0.88 -1.53
C TYR A 277 17.98 -0.22 -2.49
N LYS A 278 18.10 0.13 -3.77
CA LYS A 278 18.67 -0.78 -4.79
C LYS A 278 20.12 -1.15 -4.46
N GLU A 279 20.97 -0.17 -4.19
CA GLU A 279 22.39 -0.35 -3.92
C GLU A 279 22.66 -1.29 -2.74
N ILE A 280 21.96 -1.09 -1.62
CA ILE A 280 22.26 -1.85 -0.40
C ILE A 280 21.49 -3.17 -0.26
N ILE A 281 20.43 -3.39 -1.08
CA ILE A 281 19.58 -4.60 -0.96
C ILE A 281 19.37 -5.28 -2.31
N THR A 282 18.60 -4.64 -3.22
CA THR A 282 17.90 -5.36 -4.29
C THR A 282 18.70 -5.56 -5.56
N ASP A 283 19.81 -4.86 -5.75
CA ASP A 283 20.67 -5.08 -6.93
C ASP A 283 21.46 -6.39 -6.81
N ASN A 284 22.01 -6.70 -5.61
CA ASN A 284 22.88 -7.86 -5.43
C ASN A 284 22.75 -8.57 -4.08
N VAL A 285 22.67 -7.83 -2.98
CA VAL A 285 22.82 -8.36 -1.60
C VAL A 285 21.81 -9.44 -1.30
N TRP A 286 20.54 -9.24 -1.69
CA TRP A 286 19.45 -10.19 -1.51
C TRP A 286 19.76 -11.57 -2.12
N ALA A 287 20.36 -11.59 -3.33
CA ALA A 287 20.68 -12.81 -4.05
C ALA A 287 21.86 -13.57 -3.44
N TYR A 288 22.87 -12.86 -2.90
CA TYR A 288 23.97 -13.49 -2.16
C TYR A 288 23.44 -14.22 -0.92
N GLN A 289 22.48 -13.62 -0.22
CA GLN A 289 21.89 -14.25 0.95
C GLN A 289 21.12 -15.53 0.57
N ARG A 290 20.29 -15.49 -0.49
CA ARG A 290 19.53 -16.65 -0.95
C ARG A 290 20.45 -17.84 -1.29
N ASP A 291 21.49 -17.58 -2.09
CA ASP A 291 22.50 -18.58 -2.44
C ASP A 291 23.23 -19.14 -1.20
N ASN A 292 23.63 -18.27 -0.26
CA ASN A 292 24.26 -18.67 0.99
C ASN A 292 23.39 -19.60 1.84
N TYR A 293 22.06 -19.51 1.72
CA TYR A 293 21.10 -20.31 2.47
C TYR A 293 20.66 -21.58 1.72
N GLY A 294 21.23 -21.85 0.53
CA GLY A 294 20.98 -23.06 -0.23
C GLY A 294 19.84 -22.97 -1.25
N TYR A 295 19.37 -21.77 -1.53
CA TYR A 295 18.44 -21.51 -2.63
C TYR A 295 19.20 -21.29 -3.95
N MET A 296 18.45 -21.17 -5.05
CA MET A 296 19.00 -20.93 -6.38
C MET A 296 19.86 -19.66 -6.42
N ASN A 297 21.01 -19.73 -7.12
CA ASN A 297 21.92 -18.62 -7.30
C ASN A 297 21.40 -17.63 -8.34
N LEU A 298 20.99 -16.43 -7.89
CA LEU A 298 20.42 -15.38 -8.72
C LEU A 298 21.25 -14.07 -8.69
N ARG A 299 22.54 -14.16 -8.40
CA ARG A 299 23.41 -12.98 -8.20
C ARG A 299 23.47 -12.01 -9.39
N SER A 300 23.14 -12.50 -10.60
CA SER A 300 23.14 -11.68 -11.83
C SER A 300 21.77 -11.03 -12.13
N PHE A 301 20.75 -11.31 -11.33
CA PHE A 301 19.40 -10.80 -11.57
C PHE A 301 19.07 -9.70 -10.56
N PRO A 302 18.78 -8.45 -10.99
CA PRO A 302 18.21 -7.46 -10.09
C PRO A 302 16.81 -7.89 -9.70
N LEU A 303 16.48 -7.78 -8.41
CA LEU A 303 15.14 -8.10 -7.91
C LEU A 303 14.16 -6.97 -8.20
N LEU A 304 14.58 -5.73 -7.92
CA LEU A 304 13.76 -4.54 -8.12
C LEU A 304 14.07 -3.88 -9.46
N LEU A 305 13.01 -3.63 -10.21
CA LEU A 305 13.03 -2.89 -11.46
C LEU A 305 12.42 -1.50 -11.27
N ASP A 306 12.98 -0.52 -11.98
CA ASP A 306 12.54 0.86 -11.99
C ASP A 306 11.73 1.13 -13.28
N PHE A 307 10.43 1.38 -13.15
CA PHE A 307 9.56 1.79 -14.24
C PHE A 307 9.30 3.30 -14.18
N CYS A 308 10.29 4.10 -14.58
CA CYS A 308 10.24 5.57 -14.56
C CYS A 308 10.02 6.15 -13.15
N GLY A 309 10.71 5.63 -12.15
CA GLY A 309 10.60 6.03 -10.75
C GLY A 309 9.70 5.15 -9.89
N PHE A 310 8.88 4.28 -10.52
CA PHE A 310 8.03 3.33 -9.81
C PHE A 310 8.78 2.02 -9.54
N PRO A 311 8.99 1.62 -8.27
CA PRO A 311 9.71 0.40 -7.91
C PRO A 311 8.80 -0.82 -7.99
N TYR A 312 9.20 -1.82 -8.77
CA TYR A 312 8.51 -3.10 -8.90
C TYR A 312 9.46 -4.27 -8.69
N ILE A 313 9.03 -5.27 -7.97
CA ILE A 313 9.71 -6.56 -7.84
C ILE A 313 9.42 -7.39 -9.09
N ASP A 314 10.45 -7.95 -9.73
CA ASP A 314 10.29 -9.05 -10.70
C ASP A 314 9.93 -10.33 -9.92
N VAL A 315 8.62 -10.65 -9.89
CA VAL A 315 8.09 -11.76 -9.11
C VAL A 315 8.63 -13.11 -9.61
N ARG A 316 8.92 -13.23 -10.90
CA ARG A 316 9.56 -14.43 -11.44
C ARG A 316 10.94 -14.62 -10.84
N VAL A 317 11.74 -13.55 -10.72
CA VAL A 317 13.05 -13.57 -10.06
C VAL A 317 12.89 -13.92 -8.58
N SER A 318 11.94 -13.29 -7.89
CA SER A 318 11.62 -13.60 -6.50
C SER A 318 11.25 -15.07 -6.31
N PHE A 319 10.34 -15.62 -7.13
CA PHE A 319 9.91 -17.02 -7.02
C PHE A 319 11.02 -18.03 -7.30
N ASN A 320 11.94 -17.74 -8.22
CA ASN A 320 13.15 -18.52 -8.41
C ASN A 320 14.03 -18.53 -7.14
N SER A 321 14.00 -17.44 -6.36
CA SER A 321 14.81 -17.34 -5.13
C SER A 321 14.33 -18.21 -3.98
N PHE A 322 13.17 -18.83 -4.10
CA PHE A 322 12.64 -19.80 -3.13
C PHE A 322 12.84 -21.26 -3.58
N ILE A 323 13.44 -21.47 -4.75
CA ILE A 323 13.74 -22.83 -5.23
C ILE A 323 15.03 -23.33 -4.57
N PRO A 324 15.02 -24.50 -3.90
CA PRO A 324 16.25 -25.14 -3.42
C PRO A 324 17.23 -25.39 -4.56
N SER A 325 18.52 -25.12 -4.33
CA SER A 325 19.56 -25.21 -5.36
C SER A 325 19.83 -26.63 -5.88
N ASP A 326 19.44 -27.65 -5.13
CA ASP A 326 19.62 -29.07 -5.48
C ASP A 326 18.38 -29.68 -6.19
N LEU A 327 17.32 -28.91 -6.40
CA LEU A 327 16.14 -29.38 -7.10
C LEU A 327 16.40 -29.48 -8.62
N SER A 328 15.89 -30.54 -9.25
CA SER A 328 16.11 -30.73 -10.69
C SER A 328 15.49 -29.58 -11.52
N PRO A 329 16.12 -29.15 -12.64
CA PRO A 329 15.64 -28.05 -13.49
C PRO A 329 14.19 -28.24 -13.96
N ALA A 330 13.77 -29.46 -14.27
CA ALA A 330 12.42 -29.76 -14.73
C ALA A 330 11.37 -29.52 -13.64
N ILE A 331 11.66 -29.93 -12.41
CA ILE A 331 10.77 -29.71 -11.26
C ILE A 331 10.76 -28.22 -10.90
N ALA A 332 11.92 -27.57 -10.90
CA ALA A 332 12.05 -26.14 -10.62
C ALA A 332 11.24 -25.27 -11.58
N GLU A 333 11.36 -25.51 -12.91
CA GLU A 333 10.57 -24.82 -13.95
C GLU A 333 9.06 -25.00 -13.73
N LYS A 334 8.64 -26.25 -13.44
CA LYS A 334 7.23 -26.57 -13.20
C LYS A 334 6.71 -25.88 -11.96
N LEU A 335 7.51 -25.83 -10.88
CA LEU A 335 7.15 -25.22 -9.61
C LEU A 335 7.04 -23.68 -9.73
N VAL A 336 7.99 -23.03 -10.39
CA VAL A 336 7.92 -21.56 -10.62
C VAL A 336 6.70 -21.19 -11.48
N ASN A 337 6.41 -21.98 -12.54
CA ASN A 337 5.22 -21.74 -13.35
C ASN A 337 3.92 -21.91 -12.54
N TYR A 338 3.88 -22.88 -11.61
CA TYR A 338 2.77 -23.05 -10.67
C TYR A 338 2.60 -21.84 -9.76
N TYR A 339 3.68 -21.32 -9.17
CA TYR A 339 3.62 -20.13 -8.31
C TYR A 339 3.13 -18.89 -9.07
N LEU A 340 3.63 -18.65 -10.29
CA LEU A 340 3.20 -17.55 -11.15
C LEU A 340 1.70 -17.67 -11.51
N TYR A 341 1.25 -18.89 -11.82
CA TYR A 341 -0.16 -19.14 -12.08
C TYR A 341 -1.03 -18.87 -10.85
N ARG A 342 -0.61 -19.33 -9.66
CA ARG A 342 -1.34 -19.10 -8.41
C ARG A 342 -1.50 -17.60 -8.13
N LEU A 343 -0.45 -16.82 -8.26
CA LEU A 343 -0.52 -15.38 -8.02
C LEU A 343 -1.42 -14.67 -9.05
N GLU A 344 -1.42 -15.10 -10.30
CA GLU A 344 -2.33 -14.53 -11.30
C GLU A 344 -3.80 -14.81 -10.98
N GLN A 345 -4.10 -16.00 -10.44
CA GLN A 345 -5.47 -16.35 -10.03
C GLN A 345 -5.90 -15.69 -8.73
N GLN A 346 -4.96 -15.28 -7.88
CA GLN A 346 -5.18 -14.68 -6.57
C GLN A 346 -4.30 -13.43 -6.40
N PRO A 347 -4.54 -12.35 -7.18
CA PRO A 347 -3.70 -11.15 -7.16
C PRO A 347 -3.71 -10.42 -5.82
N GLU A 348 -4.76 -10.60 -5.00
CA GLU A 348 -4.87 -10.09 -3.64
C GLU A 348 -3.84 -10.67 -2.68
N GLU A 349 -3.22 -11.81 -3.03
CA GLU A 349 -2.18 -12.46 -2.22
C GLU A 349 -0.76 -11.93 -2.51
N HIS A 350 -0.63 -10.86 -3.30
CA HIS A 350 0.68 -10.36 -3.74
C HIS A 350 1.59 -9.86 -2.59
N ASP A 351 1.03 -9.50 -1.44
CA ASP A 351 1.75 -9.11 -0.22
C ASP A 351 2.00 -10.29 0.74
N LYS A 352 1.44 -11.48 0.45
CA LYS A 352 1.49 -12.69 1.28
C LYS A 352 2.08 -13.90 0.55
N VAL A 353 2.79 -13.68 -0.54
CA VAL A 353 3.27 -14.73 -1.44
C VAL A 353 4.08 -15.81 -0.72
N GLU A 354 4.89 -15.43 0.26
CA GLU A 354 5.75 -16.38 0.98
C GLU A 354 4.98 -17.33 1.90
N PHE A 355 3.81 -16.91 2.40
CA PHE A 355 2.98 -17.73 3.29
C PHE A 355 1.94 -18.55 2.52
N ASN A 356 1.37 -17.96 1.45
CA ASN A 356 0.17 -18.50 0.80
C ASN A 356 0.44 -19.12 -0.57
N ILE A 357 1.53 -18.73 -1.25
CA ILE A 357 1.80 -19.16 -2.64
C ILE A 357 3.02 -20.07 -2.74
N VAL A 358 4.18 -19.66 -2.18
CA VAL A 358 5.43 -20.42 -2.34
C VAL A 358 5.68 -21.38 -1.18
N PHE A 359 6.38 -22.48 -1.46
CA PHE A 359 6.91 -23.39 -0.45
C PHE A 359 8.38 -23.02 -0.23
N SER A 360 8.65 -22.19 0.80
CA SER A 360 9.98 -21.62 1.04
C SER A 360 10.84 -22.42 2.06
N CYS A 361 10.22 -23.26 2.88
CA CYS A 361 10.87 -24.09 3.89
C CYS A 361 10.04 -25.32 4.21
N TYR A 362 10.62 -26.26 4.98
CA TYR A 362 9.91 -27.41 5.51
C TYR A 362 9.26 -27.07 6.86
N THR A 363 7.96 -27.36 6.99
CA THR A 363 7.17 -27.20 8.22
C THR A 363 6.41 -28.47 8.54
N PHE A 364 5.87 -28.62 9.77
CA PHE A 364 5.17 -29.84 10.19
C PHE A 364 3.90 -30.13 9.40
N ASP A 365 3.22 -29.11 8.91
CA ASP A 365 2.01 -29.18 8.08
C ASP A 365 2.29 -29.27 6.57
N LEU A 366 3.55 -29.01 6.14
CA LEU A 366 3.91 -28.99 4.72
C LEU A 366 3.56 -30.28 3.97
N PRO A 367 3.77 -31.51 4.51
CA PRO A 367 3.40 -32.72 3.79
C PRO A 367 1.93 -32.79 3.37
N LYS A 368 1.03 -32.16 4.12
CA LYS A 368 -0.39 -32.05 3.78
C LYS A 368 -0.65 -30.91 2.79
N ARG A 369 -0.06 -29.74 3.04
CA ARG A 369 -0.25 -28.54 2.21
C ARG A 369 0.25 -28.74 0.77
N ILE A 370 1.36 -29.42 0.58
CA ILE A 370 1.99 -29.62 -0.72
C ILE A 370 1.20 -30.57 -1.63
N GLU A 371 0.27 -31.37 -1.10
CA GLU A 371 -0.60 -32.25 -1.90
C GLU A 371 -1.42 -31.51 -2.95
N ILE A 372 -1.63 -30.19 -2.78
CA ILE A 372 -2.25 -29.35 -3.78
C ILE A 372 -1.57 -29.46 -5.15
N LEU A 373 -0.26 -29.72 -5.19
CA LEU A 373 0.51 -29.85 -6.42
C LEU A 373 0.03 -31.02 -7.30
N TYR A 374 -0.56 -32.07 -6.73
CA TYR A 374 -1.13 -33.16 -7.53
C TYR A 374 -2.23 -32.66 -8.49
N LYS A 375 -3.03 -31.68 -8.06
CA LYS A 375 -4.07 -31.07 -8.91
C LYS A 375 -3.49 -30.30 -10.09
N TYR A 376 -2.21 -29.92 -10.01
CA TYR A 376 -1.48 -29.20 -11.04
C TYR A 376 -0.50 -30.10 -11.82
N GLY A 377 -0.73 -31.42 -11.74
CA GLY A 377 -0.05 -32.41 -12.56
C GLY A 377 1.34 -32.82 -12.05
N PHE A 378 1.72 -32.51 -10.80
CA PHE A 378 2.93 -33.04 -10.21
C PHE A 378 2.77 -34.51 -9.84
N SER A 379 3.77 -35.33 -10.14
CA SER A 379 3.81 -36.71 -9.74
C SER A 379 4.22 -36.87 -8.28
N LYS A 380 3.97 -38.04 -7.70
CA LYS A 380 4.37 -38.36 -6.32
C LYS A 380 5.89 -38.25 -6.11
N LEU A 381 6.69 -38.64 -7.10
CA LEU A 381 8.16 -38.53 -7.04
C LEU A 381 8.63 -37.08 -7.08
N GLU A 382 7.99 -36.20 -7.89
CA GLU A 382 8.31 -34.77 -7.93
C GLU A 382 8.00 -34.08 -6.59
N VAL A 383 6.83 -34.37 -5.99
CA VAL A 383 6.43 -33.83 -4.68
C VAL A 383 7.39 -34.31 -3.59
N GLN A 384 7.76 -35.58 -3.62
CA GLN A 384 8.73 -36.15 -2.66
C GLN A 384 10.10 -35.46 -2.78
N SER A 385 10.59 -35.25 -4.02
CA SER A 385 11.84 -34.51 -4.26
C SER A 385 11.82 -33.10 -3.70
N ILE A 386 10.70 -32.37 -3.87
CA ILE A 386 10.53 -31.02 -3.31
C ILE A 386 10.58 -31.06 -1.78
N LEU A 387 9.86 -32.00 -1.14
CA LEU A 387 9.85 -32.15 0.31
C LEU A 387 11.25 -32.44 0.88
N GLU A 388 12.01 -33.33 0.22
CA GLU A 388 13.37 -33.69 0.65
C GLU A 388 14.34 -32.54 0.52
N SER A 389 14.30 -31.79 -0.60
CA SER A 389 15.13 -30.60 -0.81
C SER A 389 14.81 -29.51 0.21
N LEU A 390 13.52 -29.20 0.46
CA LEU A 390 13.13 -28.21 1.46
C LEU A 390 13.52 -28.65 2.89
N LYS A 391 13.39 -29.95 3.23
CA LYS A 391 13.80 -30.46 4.53
C LYS A 391 15.31 -30.34 4.74
N LYS A 392 16.11 -30.70 3.74
CA LYS A 392 17.56 -30.57 3.78
C LYS A 392 17.99 -29.12 3.99
N LEU A 393 17.38 -28.20 3.21
CA LEU A 393 17.61 -26.76 3.33
C LEU A 393 17.25 -26.25 4.73
N THR A 394 16.07 -26.59 5.22
CA THR A 394 15.59 -26.15 6.54
C THR A 394 16.51 -26.65 7.65
N ASN A 395 16.92 -27.91 7.63
CA ASN A 395 17.87 -28.48 8.60
C ASN A 395 19.21 -27.73 8.63
N GLY A 396 19.71 -27.27 7.45
CA GLY A 396 20.94 -26.49 7.37
C GLY A 396 20.79 -25.09 8.00
N ILE A 397 19.59 -24.54 8.00
CA ILE A 397 19.32 -23.21 8.54
C ILE A 397 19.07 -23.26 10.05
N ILE A 398 18.16 -24.14 10.50
CA ILE A 398 17.65 -24.11 11.89
C ILE A 398 18.64 -24.64 12.94
N ASN A 399 19.68 -25.35 12.53
CA ASN A 399 20.59 -26.03 13.44
C ASN A 399 21.13 -25.10 14.54
N SER A 400 20.94 -25.51 15.81
CA SER A 400 21.31 -24.73 16.98
C SER A 400 22.81 -24.60 17.22
N GLN A 401 23.65 -25.52 16.65
CA GLN A 401 25.10 -25.51 16.84
C GLN A 401 25.83 -24.76 15.71
N CYS A 402 25.48 -25.04 14.45
CA CYS A 402 26.21 -24.51 13.27
C CYS A 402 25.31 -23.84 12.22
N GLY A 403 24.06 -23.59 12.54
CA GLY A 403 23.08 -22.96 11.64
C GLY A 403 23.54 -21.62 11.08
N LEU A 404 23.12 -21.32 9.86
CA LEU A 404 23.57 -20.14 9.12
C LEU A 404 23.20 -18.84 9.83
N TRP A 405 22.08 -18.81 10.53
CA TRP A 405 21.64 -17.67 11.33
C TRP A 405 22.63 -17.22 12.40
N LYS A 406 23.38 -18.15 13.04
CA LYS A 406 24.43 -17.80 14.02
C LYS A 406 25.60 -17.07 13.37
N LYS A 407 25.98 -17.47 12.16
CA LYS A 407 27.04 -16.81 11.40
C LYS A 407 26.63 -15.39 11.02
N ASP A 408 25.37 -15.19 10.65
CA ASP A 408 24.84 -13.88 10.30
C ASP A 408 24.69 -12.98 11.53
N ALA A 409 24.19 -13.47 12.64
CA ALA A 409 24.15 -12.75 13.91
C ALA A 409 25.55 -12.24 14.35
N ALA A 410 26.58 -13.08 14.17
CA ALA A 410 27.97 -12.67 14.47
C ALA A 410 28.47 -11.53 13.58
N LYS A 411 28.10 -11.48 12.30
CA LYS A 411 28.49 -10.40 11.36
C LYS A 411 27.88 -9.06 11.78
N ILE A 412 26.65 -9.03 12.31
CA ILE A 412 26.03 -7.80 12.80
C ILE A 412 26.86 -7.14 13.91
N GLN A 413 27.47 -7.95 14.80
CA GLN A 413 28.39 -7.42 15.82
C GLN A 413 29.67 -6.82 15.22
N VAL A 414 30.16 -7.36 14.09
CA VAL A 414 31.29 -6.77 13.36
C VAL A 414 30.90 -5.39 12.82
N LEU A 415 29.72 -5.22 12.23
CA LEU A 415 29.24 -3.91 11.75
C LEU A 415 29.29 -2.84 12.84
N ARG A 416 28.80 -3.14 14.03
CA ARG A 416 28.81 -2.19 15.16
C ARG A 416 30.23 -1.70 15.50
N LYS A 417 31.20 -2.61 15.50
CA LYS A 417 32.63 -2.25 15.77
C LYS A 417 33.22 -1.41 14.65
N ARG A 418 32.92 -1.74 13.39
CA ARG A 418 33.43 -1.03 12.21
C ARG A 418 32.83 0.36 12.08
N TYR A 419 31.53 0.50 12.33
CA TYR A 419 30.86 1.80 12.39
C TYR A 419 31.59 2.80 13.30
N ASN A 420 31.87 2.39 14.54
CA ASN A 420 32.58 3.26 15.49
C ASN A 420 33.97 3.69 14.99
N LYS A 421 34.70 2.80 14.30
CA LYS A 421 36.01 3.14 13.71
C LYS A 421 35.87 4.12 12.56
N LEU A 422 34.90 3.94 11.67
CA LEU A 422 34.69 4.79 10.51
C LEU A 422 34.26 6.21 10.90
N VAL A 423 33.28 6.33 11.78
CA VAL A 423 32.75 7.64 12.20
C VAL A 423 33.81 8.49 12.89
N HIS A 424 34.68 7.88 13.69
CA HIS A 424 35.73 8.59 14.42
C HIS A 424 37.10 8.63 13.69
N SER A 425 37.13 8.25 12.41
CA SER A 425 38.36 8.34 11.60
C SER A 425 38.54 9.75 11.03
N ASP A 426 39.78 10.08 10.63
CA ASP A 426 40.15 11.33 9.97
C ASP A 426 39.89 11.30 8.44
N MET A 427 39.10 10.32 7.96
CA MET A 427 38.70 10.22 6.56
C MET A 427 37.78 11.38 6.16
N ASP A 428 37.88 11.82 4.89
CA ASP A 428 36.90 12.76 4.33
C ASP A 428 35.50 12.15 4.22
N ASP A 429 34.50 12.99 4.04
CA ASP A 429 33.10 12.55 4.08
C ASP A 429 32.74 11.62 2.91
N ILE A 430 33.31 11.82 1.72
CA ILE A 430 33.05 10.93 0.57
C ILE A 430 33.58 9.52 0.85
N SER A 431 34.80 9.44 1.38
CA SER A 431 35.39 8.17 1.81
C SER A 431 34.56 7.50 2.92
N LYS A 432 34.07 8.27 3.91
CA LYS A 432 33.19 7.75 4.96
C LYS A 432 31.88 7.21 4.38
N ILE A 433 31.22 7.95 3.48
CA ILE A 433 29.97 7.52 2.80
C ILE A 433 30.21 6.20 2.09
N TYR A 434 31.28 6.11 1.29
CA TYR A 434 31.61 4.89 0.55
C TYR A 434 31.79 3.68 1.48
N TRP A 435 32.62 3.81 2.51
CA TRP A 435 32.90 2.70 3.41
C TRP A 435 31.76 2.33 4.33
N LEU A 436 30.93 3.30 4.75
CA LEU A 436 29.71 3.03 5.51
C LEU A 436 28.69 2.24 4.69
N LEU A 437 28.58 2.54 3.36
CA LEU A 437 27.73 1.78 2.44
C LEU A 437 28.27 0.36 2.22
N GLU A 438 29.59 0.22 1.98
CA GLU A 438 30.20 -1.10 1.79
C GLU A 438 30.07 -1.98 3.03
N ASP A 439 30.30 -1.42 4.22
CA ASP A 439 30.11 -2.13 5.47
C ASP A 439 28.63 -2.46 5.73
N CYS A 440 27.72 -1.52 5.38
CA CYS A 440 26.27 -1.77 5.44
C CYS A 440 25.88 -2.96 4.58
N LYS A 441 26.39 -3.08 3.35
CA LYS A 441 26.14 -4.24 2.47
C LYS A 441 26.69 -5.55 3.06
N ARG A 442 27.95 -5.56 3.47
CA ARG A 442 28.68 -6.80 3.85
C ARG A 442 28.31 -7.33 5.23
N TYR A 443 28.17 -6.44 6.20
CA TYR A 443 27.99 -6.77 7.62
C TYR A 443 26.61 -6.33 8.16
N GLY A 444 25.82 -5.62 7.35
CA GLY A 444 24.49 -5.12 7.67
C GLY A 444 23.38 -5.86 6.90
N THR A 445 23.09 -5.42 5.68
CA THR A 445 21.93 -5.92 4.92
C THR A 445 22.06 -7.38 4.48
N LEU A 446 23.27 -7.88 4.16
CA LEU A 446 23.49 -9.28 3.85
C LEU A 446 23.15 -10.19 5.03
N PRO A 447 23.73 -10.04 6.24
CA PRO A 447 23.34 -10.87 7.38
C PRO A 447 21.92 -10.58 7.88
N PHE A 448 21.42 -9.34 7.78
CA PHE A 448 20.02 -9.03 8.05
C PHE A 448 19.07 -9.85 7.16
N ALA A 449 19.35 -9.93 5.85
CA ALA A 449 18.56 -10.74 4.93
C ALA A 449 18.55 -12.23 5.34
N GLY A 450 19.67 -12.74 5.86
CA GLY A 450 19.75 -14.08 6.41
C GLY A 450 18.90 -14.27 7.67
N LEU A 451 19.01 -13.35 8.62
CA LEU A 451 18.19 -13.37 9.84
C LEU A 451 16.70 -13.18 9.53
N ALA A 452 16.35 -12.33 8.56
CA ALA A 452 14.98 -12.19 8.09
C ALA A 452 14.45 -13.51 7.52
N ARG A 453 15.22 -14.20 6.67
CA ARG A 453 14.85 -15.52 6.16
C ARG A 453 14.67 -16.53 7.28
N ALA A 454 15.59 -16.56 8.24
CA ALA A 454 15.49 -17.40 9.42
C ALA A 454 14.23 -17.09 10.25
N ALA A 455 13.90 -15.80 10.44
CA ALA A 455 12.70 -15.39 11.17
C ALA A 455 11.40 -15.80 10.45
N PHE A 456 11.33 -15.71 9.12
CA PHE A 456 10.19 -16.24 8.36
C PHE A 456 10.02 -17.75 8.53
N ILE A 457 11.11 -18.51 8.49
CA ILE A 457 11.09 -19.96 8.75
C ILE A 457 10.64 -20.24 10.18
N ALA A 458 11.16 -19.49 11.14
CA ALA A 458 10.80 -19.61 12.56
C ALA A 458 9.30 -19.39 12.80
N VAL A 459 8.73 -18.33 12.22
CA VAL A 459 7.28 -18.04 12.33
C VAL A 459 6.45 -19.14 11.66
N GLN A 460 6.85 -19.63 10.48
CA GLN A 460 6.13 -20.71 9.80
C GLN A 460 6.22 -22.03 10.59
N LEU A 461 7.36 -22.36 11.19
CA LEU A 461 7.49 -23.54 12.06
C LEU A 461 6.57 -23.41 13.28
N LEU A 462 6.59 -22.26 13.96
CA LEU A 462 5.76 -22.04 15.14
C LEU A 462 4.26 -22.07 14.78
N GLN A 463 3.86 -21.48 13.66
CA GLN A 463 2.48 -21.54 13.16
C GLN A 463 2.05 -22.96 12.80
N SER A 464 2.97 -23.77 12.25
CA SER A 464 2.68 -25.18 11.94
C SER A 464 2.48 -26.03 13.20
N MET A 465 3.07 -25.64 14.34
CA MET A 465 2.79 -26.28 15.63
C MET A 465 1.35 -26.01 16.09
N VAL A 466 0.82 -24.82 15.82
CA VAL A 466 -0.60 -24.51 16.09
C VAL A 466 -1.51 -25.32 15.16
N THR A 467 -1.20 -25.35 13.86
CA THR A 467 -1.98 -26.11 12.87
C THR A 467 -2.03 -27.61 13.18
N GLU A 468 -0.95 -28.20 13.70
CA GLU A 468 -0.88 -29.60 14.10
C GLU A 468 -1.33 -29.83 15.57
N ASN A 469 -1.94 -28.83 16.21
CA ASN A 469 -2.46 -28.87 17.58
C ASN A 469 -1.38 -29.33 18.61
N ILE A 470 -0.16 -28.86 18.46
CA ILE A 470 0.95 -29.09 19.39
C ILE A 470 0.96 -28.03 20.49
N ILE A 471 0.74 -26.78 20.09
CA ILE A 471 0.53 -25.63 20.96
C ILE A 471 -0.79 -24.93 20.59
N SER A 472 -1.39 -24.19 21.52
CA SER A 472 -2.58 -23.39 21.26
C SER A 472 -2.25 -22.04 20.61
N GLN A 473 -3.24 -21.32 20.12
CA GLN A 473 -3.07 -19.95 19.61
C GLN A 473 -2.70 -18.99 20.72
N GLU A 474 -3.19 -19.20 21.94
CA GLU A 474 -2.85 -18.42 23.13
C GLU A 474 -1.36 -18.59 23.47
N GLU A 475 -0.88 -19.83 23.50
CA GLU A 475 0.53 -20.14 23.76
C GLU A 475 1.47 -19.58 22.68
N TYR A 476 1.04 -19.61 21.41
CA TYR A 476 1.73 -18.95 20.32
C TYR A 476 1.87 -17.42 20.60
N ASN A 477 0.79 -16.77 20.99
CA ASN A 477 0.79 -15.34 21.31
C ASN A 477 1.63 -15.05 22.58
N GLU A 478 1.58 -15.89 23.59
CA GLU A 478 2.42 -15.81 24.79
C GLU A 478 3.91 -15.89 24.45
N PHE A 479 4.29 -16.83 23.57
CA PHE A 479 5.67 -16.96 23.10
C PHE A 479 6.16 -15.70 22.40
N LEU A 480 5.36 -15.13 21.49
CA LEU A 480 5.73 -13.89 20.80
C LEU A 480 5.85 -12.71 21.77
N ASN A 481 5.00 -12.64 22.79
CA ASN A 481 5.04 -11.59 23.83
C ASN A 481 6.23 -11.70 24.77
N ASP A 482 6.83 -12.90 24.90
CA ASP A 482 8.04 -13.12 25.74
C ASP A 482 9.35 -12.74 24.99
N LEU A 483 9.29 -12.43 23.69
CA LEU A 483 10.45 -12.01 22.92
C LEU A 483 10.95 -10.62 23.36
N THR A 484 12.28 -10.48 23.33
CA THR A 484 12.94 -9.18 23.61
C THR A 484 13.29 -8.51 22.29
N THR A 485 12.46 -7.58 21.84
CA THR A 485 12.68 -6.83 20.60
C THR A 485 13.27 -5.46 20.88
N VAL A 486 13.97 -4.86 19.89
CA VAL A 486 14.53 -3.51 20.00
C VAL A 486 13.48 -2.48 20.43
N SER A 487 12.26 -2.61 19.91
CA SER A 487 11.20 -1.67 20.24
C SER A 487 10.67 -1.87 21.66
N SER A 488 10.63 -3.11 22.20
CA SER A 488 10.30 -3.32 23.60
C SER A 488 11.37 -2.71 24.51
N GLU A 489 12.64 -2.87 24.14
CA GLU A 489 13.76 -2.24 24.86
C GLU A 489 13.71 -0.71 24.78
N MET A 490 13.42 -0.14 23.60
CA MET A 490 13.31 1.32 23.42
C MET A 490 12.27 1.94 24.36
N LYS A 491 11.13 1.30 24.54
CA LYS A 491 10.09 1.78 25.47
C LYS A 491 10.55 1.72 26.94
N ASP A 492 11.19 0.62 27.33
CA ASP A 492 11.71 0.46 28.68
C ASP A 492 12.86 1.45 28.94
N ASP A 493 13.75 1.63 27.96
CA ASP A 493 14.88 2.55 28.01
C ASP A 493 14.44 4.02 28.00
N PHE A 494 13.37 4.38 27.30
CA PHE A 494 12.80 5.73 27.35
C PHE A 494 12.39 6.13 28.78
N ASN A 495 11.90 5.18 29.58
CA ASN A 495 11.52 5.42 30.96
C ASN A 495 12.69 5.32 31.97
N ARG A 496 13.81 4.67 31.57
CA ARG A 496 14.93 4.34 32.48
C ARG A 496 16.17 5.20 32.26
N LEU A 497 16.50 5.53 30.99
CA LEU A 497 17.72 6.23 30.61
C LEU A 497 17.52 7.75 30.67
N SER A 498 18.59 8.48 30.90
CA SER A 498 18.59 9.93 30.69
C SER A 498 18.38 10.24 29.18
N ARG A 499 17.86 11.43 28.89
CA ARG A 499 17.66 11.91 27.51
C ARG A 499 18.92 11.72 26.64
N GLY A 500 20.09 12.07 27.14
CA GLY A 500 21.35 11.96 26.42
C GLY A 500 21.72 10.51 26.11
N GLU A 501 21.58 9.59 27.06
CA GLU A 501 21.83 8.16 26.88
C GLU A 501 20.85 7.53 25.90
N PHE A 502 19.56 7.88 26.02
CA PHE A 502 18.52 7.41 25.11
C PHE A 502 18.77 7.84 23.67
N LEU A 503 19.06 9.13 23.44
CA LEU A 503 19.33 9.63 22.09
C LEU A 503 20.66 9.10 21.51
N ASN A 504 21.66 8.83 22.37
CA ASN A 504 22.90 8.17 21.89
C ASN A 504 22.64 6.75 21.39
N LEU A 505 21.67 6.04 21.94
CA LEU A 505 21.32 4.69 21.55
C LEU A 505 20.36 4.65 20.35
N TYR A 506 19.28 5.42 20.39
CA TYR A 506 18.16 5.40 19.43
C TYR A 506 18.12 6.62 18.49
N GLY A 507 18.91 7.65 18.73
CA GLY A 507 18.85 8.93 18.02
C GLY A 507 19.06 8.86 16.52
N HIS A 508 19.70 7.81 16.01
CA HIS A 508 19.91 7.60 14.58
C HIS A 508 18.63 7.20 13.81
N LEU A 509 17.57 6.78 14.49
CA LEU A 509 16.32 6.41 13.87
C LEU A 509 15.60 7.64 13.28
N ARG A 510 14.83 7.42 12.22
CA ARG A 510 13.96 8.42 11.57
C ARG A 510 12.75 7.73 10.96
N PRO A 511 11.57 8.37 10.91
CA PRO A 511 10.45 7.92 10.09
C PRO A 511 10.87 7.92 8.62
N GLY A 512 10.51 6.86 7.88
CA GLY A 512 10.99 6.72 6.51
C GLY A 512 12.50 6.54 6.45
N THR A 513 12.97 5.36 6.79
CA THR A 513 14.40 4.98 6.96
C THR A 513 15.32 5.46 5.83
N TYR A 514 14.82 5.55 4.60
CA TYR A 514 15.56 5.96 3.38
C TYR A 514 15.33 7.42 2.98
N ASP A 515 14.49 8.15 3.73
CA ASP A 515 14.13 9.53 3.42
C ASP A 515 15.08 10.52 4.10
N ILE A 516 15.88 11.22 3.29
CA ILE A 516 16.82 12.24 3.77
C ILE A 516 16.10 13.48 4.34
N THR A 517 14.87 13.75 3.90
CA THR A 517 14.09 14.92 4.35
C THR A 517 13.48 14.72 5.74
N SER A 518 13.35 13.46 6.17
CA SER A 518 12.82 13.11 7.48
C SER A 518 13.91 13.28 8.55
N PRO A 519 13.72 14.13 9.59
CA PRO A 519 14.71 14.34 10.61
C PRO A 519 14.88 13.11 11.51
N ARG A 520 16.11 12.92 11.98
CA ARG A 520 16.44 11.88 12.96
C ARG A 520 15.86 12.21 14.34
N TYR A 521 15.74 11.22 15.21
CA TYR A 521 15.27 11.42 16.59
C TYR A 521 16.22 12.36 17.38
N ASP A 522 17.55 12.31 17.14
CA ASP A 522 18.50 13.20 17.80
C ASP A 522 18.56 14.61 17.20
N GLU A 523 18.08 14.80 15.95
CA GLU A 523 18.00 16.11 15.30
C GLU A 523 16.78 16.93 15.77
N LYS A 524 15.64 16.26 16.01
CA LYS A 524 14.39 16.89 16.48
C LYS A 524 13.69 16.05 17.55
N PRO A 525 14.32 15.86 18.73
CA PRO A 525 13.81 14.93 19.74
C PRO A 525 12.46 15.34 20.33
N GLU A 526 12.14 16.62 20.39
CA GLU A 526 10.86 17.13 20.89
C GLU A 526 9.67 16.82 19.96
N ARG A 527 9.95 16.55 18.68
CA ARG A 527 8.94 16.16 17.71
C ARG A 527 8.42 14.74 17.95
N TYR A 528 9.26 13.88 18.50
CA TYR A 528 9.00 12.45 18.63
C TYR A 528 8.68 12.02 20.07
N PHE A 529 9.22 12.71 21.07
CA PHE A 529 9.15 12.28 22.46
C PHE A 529 8.66 13.39 23.38
N ASN A 530 7.71 13.05 24.25
CA ASN A 530 7.28 13.97 25.33
C ASN A 530 8.12 13.72 26.60
N TRP A 531 9.20 14.44 26.74
CA TRP A 531 10.15 14.30 27.85
C TRP A 531 9.55 14.65 29.25
N ASN A 532 8.44 15.41 29.31
CA ASN A 532 7.78 15.75 30.55
C ASN A 532 7.08 14.56 31.22
N ILE A 533 6.78 13.51 30.47
CA ILE A 533 6.14 12.29 30.96
C ILE A 533 7.18 11.36 31.61
N GLN A 534 8.44 11.45 31.22
CA GLN A 534 9.55 10.65 31.74
C GLN A 534 9.72 10.85 33.27
N ASP A 535 9.57 12.07 33.77
CA ASP A 535 9.73 12.41 35.19
C ASP A 535 8.58 11.91 36.09
N SER A 536 7.46 11.50 35.52
CA SER A 536 6.24 11.13 36.28
C SER A 536 5.97 9.61 36.39
N LYS A 537 6.73 8.74 35.68
CA LYS A 537 6.47 7.28 35.59
C LYS A 537 7.61 6.42 36.16
N ILE A 538 8.00 6.66 37.42
CA ILE A 538 8.77 5.65 38.16
C ILE A 538 7.78 4.59 38.67
N ASN A 539 7.95 3.33 38.23
CA ASN A 539 7.31 2.11 38.70
C ASN A 539 6.00 1.68 38.07
N LYS A 540 6.12 0.90 36.97
CA LYS A 540 5.34 -0.32 36.78
C LYS A 540 6.10 -1.26 35.80
N THR A 541 7.03 -2.04 36.32
CA THR A 541 7.48 -3.29 35.65
C THR A 541 6.28 -4.21 35.60
N ARG A 542 5.65 -4.36 34.42
CA ARG A 542 4.75 -5.50 34.17
C ARG A 542 5.60 -6.76 34.27
N GLY A 543 5.27 -7.64 35.21
CA GLY A 543 5.83 -8.99 35.24
C GLY A 543 5.56 -9.64 33.88
N LYS A 544 6.61 -9.87 33.08
CA LYS A 544 6.50 -10.62 31.82
C LYS A 544 6.04 -12.02 32.20
N SER A 545 4.91 -12.47 31.61
CA SER A 545 4.51 -13.86 31.62
C SER A 545 5.61 -14.61 30.85
N GLN A 546 6.28 -15.53 31.49
CA GLN A 546 7.36 -16.31 30.89
C GLN A 546 6.73 -17.54 30.21
N PHE A 547 6.84 -17.62 28.87
CA PHE A 547 6.42 -18.81 28.13
C PHE A 547 7.15 -20.07 28.64
N LYS A 548 6.41 -21.14 28.91
CA LYS A 548 6.96 -22.42 29.40
C LYS A 548 6.26 -23.57 28.71
N LEU A 549 7.05 -24.48 28.15
CA LEU A 549 6.55 -25.76 27.65
C LEU A 549 6.26 -26.72 28.81
N SER A 550 5.13 -27.40 28.77
CA SER A 550 4.87 -28.55 29.63
C SER A 550 5.72 -29.76 29.19
N LEU A 551 5.92 -30.71 30.10
CA LEU A 551 6.65 -31.97 29.79
C LEU A 551 5.95 -32.75 28.67
N GLU A 552 4.63 -32.71 28.61
CA GLU A 552 3.85 -33.36 27.56
C GLU A 552 4.09 -32.72 26.20
N GLN A 553 4.03 -31.38 26.12
CA GLN A 553 4.35 -30.64 24.89
C GLN A 553 5.78 -30.87 24.43
N TYR A 554 6.75 -30.85 25.37
CA TYR A 554 8.14 -31.15 25.06
C TYR A 554 8.28 -32.56 24.42
N SER A 555 7.68 -33.56 25.01
CA SER A 555 7.71 -34.94 24.48
C SER A 555 7.03 -35.03 23.11
N LYS A 556 5.89 -34.36 22.93
CA LYS A 556 5.16 -34.34 21.67
C LYS A 556 5.96 -33.65 20.55
N ILE A 557 6.59 -32.52 20.86
CA ILE A 557 7.43 -31.79 19.89
C ILE A 557 8.63 -32.64 19.51
N GLN A 558 9.29 -33.28 20.46
CA GLN A 558 10.45 -34.18 20.21
C GLN A 558 10.06 -35.31 19.25
N GLN A 559 8.91 -35.95 19.47
CA GLN A 559 8.41 -37.05 18.60
C GLN A 559 8.09 -36.50 17.18
N VAL A 560 7.54 -35.30 17.08
CA VAL A 560 7.22 -34.68 15.78
C VAL A 560 8.51 -34.33 15.04
N LEU A 561 9.51 -33.73 15.68
CA LEU A 561 10.84 -33.48 15.11
C LEU A 561 11.46 -34.75 14.53
N GLN A 562 11.47 -35.83 15.30
CA GLN A 562 11.99 -37.12 14.85
C GLN A 562 11.21 -37.72 13.67
N ARG A 563 9.88 -37.68 13.71
CA ARG A 563 9.01 -38.17 12.63
C ARG A 563 9.25 -37.41 11.32
N HIS A 564 9.45 -36.10 11.38
CA HIS A 564 9.70 -35.26 10.22
C HIS A 564 11.17 -35.23 9.80
N GLY A 565 12.08 -35.78 10.61
CA GLY A 565 13.52 -35.82 10.34
C GLY A 565 14.14 -34.42 10.37
N LEU A 566 13.70 -33.58 11.28
CA LEU A 566 14.34 -32.30 11.59
C LEU A 566 15.46 -32.54 12.63
N ASN A 567 16.66 -32.06 12.29
CA ASN A 567 17.92 -32.42 12.97
C ASN A 567 18.24 -31.48 14.14
N ASP A 568 17.27 -31.24 15.04
CA ASP A 568 17.54 -30.55 16.29
C ASP A 568 16.68 -31.13 17.43
N ASP A 569 17.00 -30.73 18.65
CA ASP A 569 16.16 -31.04 19.80
C ASP A 569 15.14 -29.88 20.03
N VAL A 570 14.21 -30.08 20.95
CA VAL A 570 13.15 -29.09 21.26
C VAL A 570 13.75 -27.76 21.71
N LEU A 571 14.78 -27.79 22.58
CA LEU A 571 15.40 -26.57 23.09
C LEU A 571 16.12 -25.82 21.97
N GLY A 572 16.85 -26.55 21.11
CA GLY A 572 17.54 -26.00 19.95
C GLY A 572 16.60 -25.34 18.97
N VAL A 573 15.42 -25.93 18.69
CA VAL A 573 14.40 -25.34 17.82
C VAL A 573 13.83 -24.05 18.42
N PHE A 574 13.51 -24.02 19.71
CA PHE A 574 13.00 -22.81 20.37
C PHE A 574 14.08 -21.73 20.52
N GLU A 575 15.36 -22.11 20.76
CA GLU A 575 16.50 -21.18 20.69
C GLU A 575 16.59 -20.54 19.31
N PHE A 576 16.49 -21.35 18.23
CA PHE A 576 16.49 -20.85 16.86
C PHE A 576 15.32 -19.89 16.62
N ILE A 577 14.08 -20.27 16.96
CA ILE A 577 12.88 -19.46 16.72
C ILE A 577 13.04 -18.09 17.41
N LYS A 578 13.39 -18.09 18.69
CA LYS A 578 13.61 -16.87 19.47
C LYS A 578 14.72 -16.00 18.86
N ALA A 579 15.89 -16.56 18.67
CA ALA A 579 17.06 -15.83 18.19
C ALA A 579 16.89 -15.32 16.76
N ALA A 580 16.17 -16.02 15.89
CA ALA A 580 15.89 -15.57 14.52
C ALA A 580 14.96 -14.35 14.50
N ILE A 581 13.89 -14.36 15.28
CA ILE A 581 12.92 -13.24 15.34
C ILE A 581 13.58 -12.01 15.99
N GLU A 582 14.21 -12.17 17.17
CA GLU A 582 14.92 -11.09 17.85
C GLU A 582 16.10 -10.56 17.01
N GLY A 583 16.86 -11.47 16.38
CA GLY A 583 18.00 -11.13 15.54
C GLY A 583 17.65 -10.36 14.28
N ARG A 584 16.48 -10.60 13.68
CA ARG A 584 15.98 -9.81 12.56
C ARG A 584 15.78 -8.35 12.97
N GLU A 585 15.08 -8.09 14.07
CA GLU A 585 14.81 -6.74 14.55
C GLU A 585 16.12 -6.03 14.96
N TYR A 586 16.97 -6.71 15.70
CA TYR A 586 18.28 -6.17 16.07
C TYR A 586 19.17 -5.89 14.86
N GLY A 587 19.20 -6.79 13.87
CA GLY A 587 19.96 -6.62 12.64
C GLY A 587 19.51 -5.38 11.86
N LYS A 588 18.19 -5.14 11.75
CA LYS A 588 17.63 -3.95 11.12
C LYS A 588 18.06 -2.69 11.88
N PHE A 589 17.92 -2.67 13.18
CA PHE A 589 18.32 -1.56 14.03
C PHE A 589 19.79 -1.18 13.86
N ILE A 590 20.70 -2.18 13.76
CA ILE A 590 22.14 -1.91 13.66
C ILE A 590 22.51 -1.41 12.24
N PHE A 591 21.98 -1.99 11.15
CA PHE A 591 22.38 -1.54 9.83
C PHE A 591 21.78 -0.17 9.47
N THR A 592 20.60 0.13 9.97
CA THR A 592 19.98 1.45 9.77
C THR A 592 20.79 2.58 10.38
N ARG A 593 21.65 2.30 11.35
CA ARG A 593 22.60 3.27 11.90
C ARG A 593 23.63 3.73 10.85
N ASN A 594 24.19 2.77 10.08
CA ASN A 594 25.10 3.09 8.97
C ASN A 594 24.38 3.93 7.91
N LEU A 595 23.18 3.50 7.52
CA LEU A 595 22.36 4.18 6.52
C LEU A 595 22.01 5.60 6.93
N SER A 596 21.56 5.78 8.18
CA SER A 596 21.21 7.09 8.72
C SER A 596 22.40 8.04 8.78
N GLU A 597 23.60 7.52 9.10
CA GLU A 597 24.84 8.30 9.07
C GLU A 597 25.25 8.69 7.64
N VAL A 598 25.10 7.78 6.68
CA VAL A 598 25.31 8.09 5.26
C VAL A 598 24.41 9.24 4.82
N LEU A 599 23.10 9.18 5.12
CA LEU A 599 22.16 10.26 4.76
C LEU A 599 22.54 11.58 5.42
N ARG A 600 23.01 11.58 6.68
CA ARG A 600 23.50 12.78 7.39
C ARG A 600 24.71 13.40 6.72
N LEU A 601 25.71 12.58 6.35
CA LEU A 601 26.90 13.04 5.64
C LEU A 601 26.56 13.58 4.25
N ILE A 602 25.68 12.90 3.52
CA ILE A 602 25.18 13.36 2.22
C ILE A 602 24.47 14.72 2.35
N GLY A 603 23.61 14.86 3.37
CA GLY A 603 22.91 16.12 3.66
C GLY A 603 23.88 17.27 3.95
N ASN A 604 24.85 17.05 4.82
CA ASN A 604 25.88 18.05 5.17
C ASN A 604 26.68 18.48 3.92
N ARG A 605 27.18 17.50 3.15
CA ARG A 605 27.99 17.79 1.96
C ARG A 605 27.20 18.54 0.88
N GLY A 606 25.93 18.17 0.63
CA GLY A 606 25.10 18.87 -0.34
C GLY A 606 24.73 20.29 0.12
N GLN A 607 24.51 20.50 1.41
CA GLN A 607 24.28 21.83 1.97
C GLN A 607 25.48 22.77 1.85
N GLU A 608 26.71 22.26 1.92
CA GLU A 608 27.93 23.04 1.62
C GLU A 608 27.91 23.62 0.20
N TRP A 609 27.31 22.92 -0.76
CA TRP A 609 27.10 23.38 -2.12
C TRP A 609 25.84 24.25 -2.30
N GLY A 610 25.06 24.48 -1.24
CA GLY A 610 23.86 25.30 -1.23
C GLY A 610 22.57 24.57 -1.64
N PHE A 611 22.57 23.22 -1.69
CA PHE A 611 21.37 22.45 -1.97
C PHE A 611 20.54 22.25 -0.70
N SER A 612 19.21 22.29 -0.84
CA SER A 612 18.29 21.89 0.23
C SER A 612 18.23 20.35 0.35
N LEU A 613 17.78 19.83 1.51
CA LEU A 613 17.55 18.38 1.66
C LEU A 613 16.54 17.85 0.64
N GLU A 614 15.55 18.67 0.30
CA GLU A 614 14.58 18.35 -0.77
C GLU A 614 15.26 18.22 -2.13
N ASP A 615 16.19 19.13 -2.50
CA ASP A 615 16.97 19.00 -3.73
C ASP A 615 17.81 17.72 -3.73
N ILE A 616 18.52 17.46 -2.62
CA ILE A 616 19.40 16.31 -2.44
C ILE A 616 18.63 14.99 -2.58
N SER A 617 17.36 14.93 -2.16
CA SER A 617 16.53 13.74 -2.26
C SER A 617 16.37 13.22 -3.71
N PHE A 618 16.60 14.07 -4.71
CA PHE A 618 16.56 13.73 -6.14
C PHE A 618 17.92 13.28 -6.72
N ALA A 619 19.00 13.30 -5.94
CA ALA A 619 20.30 12.81 -6.40
C ALA A 619 20.33 11.26 -6.48
N ASP A 620 21.16 10.69 -7.36
CA ASP A 620 21.43 9.25 -7.41
C ASP A 620 22.58 8.90 -6.47
N ILE A 621 22.45 7.84 -5.67
CA ILE A 621 23.51 7.38 -4.75
C ILE A 621 24.83 7.07 -5.46
N LYS A 622 24.80 6.75 -6.75
CA LYS A 622 25.97 6.39 -7.55
C LYS A 622 26.97 7.54 -7.72
N ILE A 623 26.53 8.79 -7.59
CA ILE A 623 27.47 9.93 -7.67
C ILE A 623 28.54 9.86 -6.58
N PHE A 624 28.22 9.29 -5.40
CA PHE A 624 29.19 9.13 -4.30
C PHE A 624 30.23 8.05 -4.58
N GLN A 625 29.84 7.01 -5.32
CA GLN A 625 30.80 6.00 -5.81
C GLN A 625 31.75 6.62 -6.85
N GLU A 626 31.22 7.45 -7.74
CA GLU A 626 32.02 8.17 -8.75
C GLU A 626 32.98 9.16 -8.10
N MET A 627 32.51 9.96 -7.13
CA MET A 627 33.39 10.89 -6.38
C MET A 627 34.50 10.17 -5.59
N TYR A 628 34.24 8.96 -5.10
CA TYR A 628 35.25 8.16 -4.41
C TYR A 628 36.29 7.56 -5.36
N GLN A 629 35.89 7.16 -6.56
CA GLN A 629 36.74 6.41 -7.50
C GLN A 629 37.41 7.29 -8.53
N SER A 630 36.98 8.54 -8.71
CA SER A 630 37.48 9.46 -9.74
C SER A 630 37.63 10.89 -9.20
N THR A 631 37.97 11.84 -10.06
CA THR A 631 38.10 13.26 -9.73
C THR A 631 37.12 14.11 -10.54
N PRO A 632 35.80 13.96 -10.37
CA PRO A 632 34.81 14.75 -11.08
C PRO A 632 34.77 16.19 -10.56
N ASP A 633 34.17 17.10 -11.34
CA ASP A 633 33.66 18.36 -10.81
C ASP A 633 32.43 18.07 -9.92
N GLU A 634 32.69 18.01 -8.61
CA GLU A 634 31.65 17.62 -7.65
C GLU A 634 30.36 18.43 -7.78
N LYS A 635 30.48 19.78 -7.88
CA LYS A 635 29.31 20.66 -7.94
C LYS A 635 28.46 20.39 -9.18
N ASN A 636 29.11 20.21 -10.34
CA ASN A 636 28.40 19.91 -11.57
C ASN A 636 27.75 18.50 -11.51
N LEU A 637 28.47 17.51 -10.95
CA LEU A 637 27.91 16.17 -10.78
C LEU A 637 26.64 16.16 -9.93
N TRP A 638 26.63 16.93 -8.83
CA TRP A 638 25.43 17.11 -8.02
C TRP A 638 24.30 17.78 -8.80
N LEU A 639 24.59 18.91 -9.48
CA LEU A 639 23.59 19.68 -10.25
C LEU A 639 22.93 18.82 -11.33
N GLU A 640 23.75 18.07 -12.10
CA GLU A 640 23.24 17.18 -13.15
C GLU A 640 22.36 16.07 -12.57
N SER A 641 22.80 15.40 -11.49
CA SER A 641 22.06 14.32 -10.86
C SER A 641 20.73 14.79 -10.31
N ILE A 642 20.72 15.90 -9.56
CA ILE A 642 19.50 16.49 -8.97
C ILE A 642 18.54 16.95 -10.08
N SER A 643 19.04 17.69 -11.08
CA SER A 643 18.21 18.19 -12.18
C SER A 643 17.55 17.06 -12.96
N LYS A 644 18.32 16.00 -13.25
CA LYS A 644 17.81 14.80 -13.91
C LYS A 644 16.73 14.12 -13.05
N GLY A 645 17.01 13.88 -11.76
CA GLY A 645 16.05 13.23 -10.85
C GLY A 645 14.76 13.99 -10.73
N LYS A 646 14.80 15.32 -10.54
CA LYS A 646 13.61 16.19 -10.51
C LYS A 646 12.83 16.13 -11.81
N SER A 647 13.51 16.21 -12.96
CA SER A 647 12.86 16.15 -14.27
C SER A 647 12.16 14.80 -14.51
N GLU A 648 12.82 13.69 -14.15
CA GLU A 648 12.24 12.35 -14.28
C GLU A 648 11.02 12.17 -13.36
N TYR A 649 11.11 12.58 -12.10
CA TYR A 649 10.05 12.52 -11.12
C TYR A 649 8.82 13.33 -11.54
N ALA A 650 9.03 14.59 -11.92
CA ALA A 650 7.93 15.47 -12.38
C ALA A 650 7.23 14.93 -13.64
N LYS A 651 7.99 14.36 -14.59
CA LYS A 651 7.43 13.76 -15.81
C LYS A 651 6.56 12.54 -15.52
N ALA A 652 6.90 11.76 -14.48
CA ALA A 652 6.18 10.57 -14.10
C ALA A 652 4.97 10.84 -13.18
N GLY A 653 4.86 12.05 -12.61
CA GLY A 653 3.84 12.40 -11.60
C GLY A 653 2.38 12.19 -12.04
N ALA A 654 2.11 12.19 -13.36
CA ALA A 654 0.78 11.93 -13.91
C ALA A 654 0.55 10.45 -14.30
N ILE A 655 1.49 9.55 -14.00
CA ILE A 655 1.36 8.13 -14.30
C ILE A 655 0.76 7.41 -13.09
N VAL A 656 -0.18 6.51 -13.37
CA VAL A 656 -0.72 5.57 -12.40
C VAL A 656 -0.45 4.15 -12.91
N LEU A 657 0.06 3.30 -12.05
CA LEU A 657 0.33 1.90 -12.34
C LEU A 657 -0.37 0.99 -11.32
N PRO A 658 -0.87 -0.19 -11.73
CA PRO A 658 -1.51 -1.11 -10.80
C PRO A 658 -0.49 -1.74 -9.83
N PRO A 659 -0.87 -2.12 -8.61
CA PRO A 659 0.04 -2.73 -7.63
C PRO A 659 0.61 -4.09 -8.09
N LEU A 660 -0.07 -4.75 -9.02
CA LEU A 660 0.38 -5.99 -9.65
C LEU A 660 0.18 -5.91 -11.17
N ILE A 661 1.24 -6.18 -11.94
CA ILE A 661 1.23 -6.21 -13.41
C ILE A 661 1.44 -7.66 -13.85
N THR A 662 0.42 -8.28 -14.40
CA THR A 662 0.43 -9.66 -14.91
C THR A 662 0.59 -9.71 -16.42
N SER A 663 0.26 -8.62 -17.10
CA SER A 663 0.32 -8.44 -18.55
C SER A 663 0.81 -7.04 -18.91
N PRO A 664 1.48 -6.84 -20.05
CA PRO A 664 1.85 -5.50 -20.51
C PRO A 664 0.66 -4.53 -20.65
N ASP A 665 -0.53 -5.04 -20.97
CA ASP A 665 -1.72 -4.20 -21.13
C ASP A 665 -2.30 -3.69 -19.81
N ASP A 666 -1.93 -4.30 -18.69
CA ASP A 666 -2.40 -3.89 -17.38
C ASP A 666 -1.94 -2.47 -16.98
N ILE A 667 -0.93 -1.89 -17.62
CA ILE A 667 -0.54 -0.50 -17.39
C ILE A 667 -1.39 0.53 -18.13
N LYS A 668 -2.21 0.09 -19.09
CA LYS A 668 -3.10 0.95 -19.88
C LYS A 668 -4.53 0.91 -19.35
N LYS A 669 -4.93 -0.22 -18.78
CA LYS A 669 -6.27 -0.47 -18.25
C LYS A 669 -6.23 -1.50 -17.13
N PHE A 670 -6.68 -1.12 -15.96
CA PHE A 670 -6.60 -1.97 -14.77
C PHE A 670 -7.64 -1.61 -13.72
N PHE A 671 -7.92 -2.57 -12.86
CA PHE A 671 -8.61 -2.33 -11.61
C PHE A 671 -7.58 -2.11 -10.50
N ILE A 672 -7.86 -1.16 -9.63
CA ILE A 672 -7.18 -1.12 -8.33
C ILE A 672 -7.86 -2.17 -7.47
N PRO A 673 -7.17 -3.23 -7.05
CA PRO A 673 -7.75 -4.24 -6.18
C PRO A 673 -8.13 -3.64 -4.84
N ASP A 674 -9.21 -4.14 -4.24
CA ASP A 674 -9.49 -3.84 -2.85
C ASP A 674 -8.37 -4.46 -2.01
N SER A 675 -7.75 -3.67 -1.16
CA SER A 675 -6.79 -4.18 -0.19
C SER A 675 -7.52 -5.08 0.82
N GLN A 676 -6.88 -6.17 1.26
CA GLN A 676 -7.32 -6.94 2.41
C GLN A 676 -6.50 -6.51 3.63
N PRO A 677 -6.95 -5.50 4.39
CA PRO A 677 -6.21 -4.99 5.52
C PRO A 677 -5.97 -6.08 6.57
N ASN A 678 -4.83 -5.99 7.22
CA ASN A 678 -4.50 -6.88 8.33
C ASN A 678 -4.93 -6.22 9.63
N PHE A 679 -5.99 -6.73 10.25
CA PHE A 679 -6.47 -6.25 11.54
C PHE A 679 -5.68 -6.90 12.67
N ILE A 680 -5.06 -6.07 13.49
CA ILE A 680 -4.19 -6.51 14.58
C ILE A 680 -4.93 -6.29 15.90
N THR A 681 -4.88 -7.29 16.77
CA THR A 681 -5.69 -7.45 17.99
C THR A 681 -7.16 -7.78 17.70
N LEU A 682 -7.95 -7.93 18.78
CA LEU A 682 -9.42 -8.12 18.72
C LEU A 682 -10.15 -6.94 19.35
N LYS A 683 -9.46 -5.82 19.56
CA LYS A 683 -10.00 -4.66 20.28
C LYS A 683 -10.82 -3.75 19.37
N HIS A 684 -11.65 -2.98 20.04
CA HIS A 684 -12.40 -1.86 19.50
C HIS A 684 -11.74 -0.54 19.94
N SER A 685 -11.69 0.43 19.04
CA SER A 685 -11.23 1.79 19.35
C SER A 685 -11.93 2.81 18.43
N GLU A 686 -12.28 3.94 19.00
CA GLU A 686 -12.84 5.10 18.31
C GLU A 686 -12.00 6.33 18.67
N GLY A 687 -11.77 7.25 17.73
CA GLY A 687 -11.02 8.47 18.00
C GLY A 687 -10.87 9.39 16.80
N GLU A 688 -10.48 10.63 17.12
CA GLU A 688 -10.04 11.59 16.13
C GLU A 688 -8.78 11.09 15.44
N ILE A 689 -8.63 11.41 14.16
CA ILE A 689 -7.44 11.02 13.39
C ILE A 689 -6.38 12.10 13.37
N VAL A 690 -5.12 11.65 13.34
CA VAL A 690 -3.96 12.48 13.02
C VAL A 690 -3.16 11.81 11.93
N ASN A 691 -3.02 12.46 10.78
CA ASN A 691 -2.22 11.99 9.66
C ASN A 691 -0.79 12.53 9.77
N LEU A 692 0.16 11.68 10.14
CA LEU A 692 1.57 12.07 10.31
C LEU A 692 2.28 12.44 9.00
N GLY A 693 1.73 12.09 7.84
CA GLY A 693 2.22 12.59 6.56
C GLY A 693 1.91 14.08 6.31
N LYS A 694 0.91 14.62 7.00
CA LYS A 694 0.45 16.02 6.86
C LYS A 694 0.64 16.84 8.15
N ASP A 695 0.46 16.23 9.31
CA ASP A 695 0.26 16.88 10.61
C ASP A 695 1.30 16.44 11.64
N VAL A 696 2.56 16.46 11.30
CA VAL A 696 3.64 15.83 12.08
C VAL A 696 3.85 16.45 13.48
N ASP A 697 3.44 17.69 13.69
CA ASP A 697 3.62 18.41 14.96
C ASP A 697 2.36 18.39 15.85
N LYS A 698 1.33 17.62 15.50
CA LYS A 698 0.12 17.50 16.32
C LYS A 698 0.28 16.51 17.47
N ASN A 699 -0.41 16.78 18.58
CA ASN A 699 -0.52 15.82 19.69
C ASN A 699 -1.28 14.57 19.23
N ILE A 700 -0.71 13.39 19.43
CA ILE A 700 -1.25 12.09 19.06
C ILE A 700 -1.86 11.29 20.21
N ASP A 701 -1.75 11.80 21.47
CA ASP A 701 -2.29 11.12 22.63
C ASP A 701 -3.83 11.02 22.56
N GLY A 702 -4.36 9.83 22.75
CA GLY A 702 -5.79 9.52 22.68
C GLY A 702 -6.36 9.48 21.27
N LYS A 703 -5.54 9.54 20.21
CA LYS A 703 -6.00 9.62 18.82
C LYS A 703 -5.67 8.35 18.03
N ILE A 704 -6.30 8.21 16.86
CA ILE A 704 -5.97 7.19 15.89
C ILE A 704 -4.98 7.80 14.88
N VAL A 705 -3.80 7.19 14.79
CA VAL A 705 -2.68 7.72 14.02
C VAL A 705 -2.65 7.11 12.62
N LEU A 706 -2.59 7.94 11.58
CA LEU A 706 -2.40 7.51 10.20
C LEU A 706 -0.94 7.66 9.81
N ILE A 707 -0.35 6.59 9.27
CA ILE A 707 1.02 6.56 8.73
C ILE A 707 1.04 5.88 7.37
N ASN A 708 1.88 6.35 6.45
CA ASN A 708 1.93 5.81 5.10
C ASN A 708 2.49 4.39 5.04
N SER A 709 3.41 4.03 5.95
CA SER A 709 4.05 2.73 5.93
C SER A 709 4.27 2.17 7.32
N ALA A 710 4.33 0.85 7.42
CA ALA A 710 4.64 0.14 8.67
C ALA A 710 6.16 0.13 8.98
N ASP A 711 6.87 1.25 8.73
CA ASP A 711 8.30 1.41 8.95
C ASP A 711 8.63 1.53 10.43
N PRO A 712 9.68 0.86 10.94
CA PRO A 712 10.12 0.95 12.34
C PRO A 712 10.49 2.34 12.82
N GLY A 713 10.81 3.26 11.91
CA GLY A 713 11.05 4.66 12.26
C GLY A 713 9.85 5.37 12.86
N TYR A 714 8.66 4.75 12.81
CA TYR A 714 7.46 5.22 13.51
C TYR A 714 7.30 4.62 14.92
N ASP A 715 8.23 3.83 15.42
CA ASP A 715 8.14 3.22 16.76
C ASP A 715 7.92 4.23 17.90
N TRP A 716 8.32 5.47 17.70
CA TRP A 716 8.09 6.56 18.64
C TRP A 716 6.60 6.78 18.99
N ILE A 717 5.65 6.43 18.08
CA ILE A 717 4.22 6.55 18.37
C ILE A 717 3.80 5.70 19.56
N PHE A 718 4.49 4.61 19.81
CA PHE A 718 4.23 3.72 20.95
C PHE A 718 4.76 4.27 22.29
N SER A 719 5.55 5.34 22.27
CA SER A 719 5.89 6.11 23.50
C SER A 719 4.75 7.00 23.95
N HIS A 720 3.76 7.24 23.08
CA HIS A 720 2.54 7.98 23.36
C HIS A 720 1.38 7.05 23.70
N ASN A 721 0.30 7.62 24.24
CA ASN A 721 -0.91 6.87 24.59
C ASN A 721 -1.93 6.93 23.46
N ILE A 722 -1.57 6.38 22.27
CA ILE A 722 -2.46 6.38 21.10
C ILE A 722 -3.64 5.43 21.29
N SER A 723 -4.80 5.76 20.72
CA SER A 723 -6.00 4.89 20.72
C SER A 723 -5.91 3.76 19.71
N GLY A 724 -5.17 3.96 18.62
CA GLY A 724 -4.95 3.00 17.57
C GLY A 724 -4.14 3.59 16.43
N PHE A 725 -3.83 2.81 15.41
CA PHE A 725 -3.22 3.36 14.19
C PHE A 725 -3.61 2.59 12.94
N ILE A 726 -3.49 3.26 11.78
CA ILE A 726 -3.81 2.72 10.47
C ILE A 726 -2.63 3.00 9.54
N THR A 727 -2.20 2.00 8.76
CA THR A 727 -1.14 2.19 7.77
C THR A 727 -1.67 2.00 6.35
N GLU A 728 -1.18 2.81 5.42
CA GLU A 728 -1.48 2.67 4.00
C GLU A 728 -0.87 1.38 3.44
N PHE A 729 0.43 1.18 3.66
CA PHE A 729 1.19 0.00 3.25
C PHE A 729 1.76 -0.75 4.45
N GLY A 730 1.88 -2.06 4.32
CA GLY A 730 2.45 -2.95 5.32
C GLY A 730 1.77 -4.31 5.31
N GLY A 731 2.51 -5.35 5.72
CA GLY A 731 1.99 -6.71 5.82
C GLY A 731 1.64 -7.10 7.25
N ALA A 732 0.93 -8.22 7.42
CA ALA A 732 0.56 -8.79 8.72
C ALA A 732 1.78 -9.09 9.63
N ASN A 733 2.94 -9.29 9.05
CA ASN A 733 4.21 -9.56 9.75
C ASN A 733 5.18 -8.36 9.67
N SER A 734 4.67 -7.17 9.37
CA SER A 734 5.46 -5.95 9.46
C SER A 734 5.86 -5.68 10.91
N HIS A 735 6.93 -4.90 11.08
CA HIS A 735 7.39 -4.50 12.41
C HIS A 735 6.26 -3.85 13.23
N MET A 736 5.53 -2.92 12.65
CA MET A 736 4.45 -2.20 13.33
C MET A 736 3.26 -3.11 13.66
N ALA A 737 2.97 -4.12 12.83
CA ALA A 737 1.92 -5.11 13.12
C ALA A 737 2.26 -5.95 14.34
N ILE A 738 3.50 -6.43 14.42
CA ILE A 738 4.00 -7.20 15.58
C ILE A 738 3.93 -6.33 16.84
N ARG A 739 4.34 -5.07 16.75
CA ARG A 739 4.31 -4.13 17.88
C ARG A 739 2.88 -3.83 18.36
N ALA A 740 1.96 -3.64 17.43
CA ALA A 740 0.55 -3.45 17.79
C ALA A 740 0.00 -4.65 18.58
N ALA A 741 0.33 -5.87 18.16
CA ALA A 741 -0.06 -7.09 18.85
C ALA A 741 0.57 -7.18 20.25
N GLU A 742 1.88 -6.94 20.38
CA GLU A 742 2.61 -6.95 21.65
C GLU A 742 2.07 -5.93 22.66
N LEU A 743 1.77 -4.72 22.20
CA LEU A 743 1.25 -3.64 23.06
C LEU A 743 -0.27 -3.69 23.21
N ASN A 744 -0.91 -4.64 22.51
CA ASN A 744 -2.35 -4.80 22.50
C ASN A 744 -3.08 -3.49 22.08
N ILE A 745 -2.54 -2.81 21.05
CA ILE A 745 -3.07 -1.58 20.47
C ILE A 745 -3.85 -1.97 19.20
N PRO A 746 -5.11 -1.53 19.04
CA PRO A 746 -5.86 -1.77 17.80
C PRO A 746 -5.14 -1.15 16.61
N ALA A 747 -4.90 -1.97 15.57
CA ALA A 747 -4.26 -1.47 14.37
C ALA A 747 -4.85 -2.10 13.11
N VAL A 748 -4.79 -1.35 12.01
CA VAL A 748 -5.17 -1.80 10.68
C VAL A 748 -4.01 -1.56 9.74
N ILE A 749 -3.37 -2.63 9.31
CA ILE A 749 -2.13 -2.58 8.54
C ILE A 749 -2.41 -2.86 7.07
N GLY A 750 -1.94 -1.95 6.19
CA GLY A 750 -2.04 -2.13 4.75
C GLY A 750 -3.46 -1.94 4.22
N VAL A 751 -4.12 -0.83 4.59
CA VAL A 751 -5.48 -0.53 4.09
C VAL A 751 -5.50 -0.21 2.59
N GLY A 752 -4.33 0.04 2.00
CA GLY A 752 -4.18 0.45 0.60
C GLY A 752 -4.54 1.91 0.37
N GLU A 753 -4.09 2.43 -0.76
CA GLU A 753 -4.18 3.85 -1.10
C GLU A 753 -5.62 4.37 -1.06
N LYS A 754 -6.57 3.64 -1.64
CA LYS A 754 -7.97 4.03 -1.77
C LYS A 754 -8.66 4.27 -0.42
N LEU A 755 -8.53 3.29 0.50
CA LEU A 755 -9.17 3.40 1.82
C LEU A 755 -8.40 4.40 2.70
N PHE A 756 -7.07 4.43 2.61
CA PHE A 756 -6.24 5.38 3.34
C PHE A 756 -6.57 6.84 3.01
N GLN A 757 -6.73 7.16 1.73
CA GLN A 757 -7.12 8.51 1.29
C GLN A 757 -8.50 8.91 1.83
N LYS A 758 -9.48 8.02 1.81
CA LYS A 758 -10.82 8.27 2.40
C LYS A 758 -10.73 8.53 3.91
N ILE A 759 -10.02 7.67 4.63
CA ILE A 759 -9.82 7.82 6.09
C ILE A 759 -9.09 9.14 6.38
N SER A 760 -8.10 9.51 5.59
CA SER A 760 -7.30 10.73 5.80
C SER A 760 -8.08 12.06 5.64
N GLN A 761 -9.30 12.00 5.10
CA GLN A 761 -10.22 13.13 4.96
C GLN A 761 -11.25 13.20 6.08
N ALA A 762 -11.36 12.16 6.89
CA ALA A 762 -12.29 12.08 8.00
C ALA A 762 -11.76 12.85 9.23
N GLU A 763 -12.67 13.19 10.16
CA GLU A 763 -12.31 13.74 11.47
C GLU A 763 -12.20 12.63 12.53
N THR A 764 -13.07 11.63 12.45
CA THR A 764 -13.19 10.54 13.44
C THR A 764 -13.41 9.21 12.75
N VAL A 765 -12.72 8.18 13.22
CA VAL A 765 -12.86 6.81 12.73
C VAL A 765 -13.00 5.82 13.90
N GLU A 766 -13.60 4.68 13.59
CA GLU A 766 -13.77 3.56 14.49
C GLU A 766 -13.06 2.32 13.91
N ILE A 767 -12.23 1.67 14.71
CA ILE A 767 -11.59 0.39 14.40
C ILE A 767 -12.28 -0.71 15.19
N ILE A 768 -12.91 -1.67 14.51
CA ILE A 768 -13.50 -2.88 15.11
C ILE A 768 -12.66 -4.06 14.62
N ALA A 769 -11.53 -4.29 15.26
CA ALA A 769 -10.56 -5.27 14.78
C ALA A 769 -11.10 -6.70 14.81
N ALA A 770 -11.94 -7.06 15.79
CA ALA A 770 -12.57 -8.37 15.87
C ALA A 770 -13.52 -8.66 14.68
N GLU A 771 -14.18 -7.63 14.15
CA GLU A 771 -15.09 -7.74 12.99
C GLU A 771 -14.42 -7.44 11.66
N LYS A 772 -13.12 -7.10 11.69
CA LYS A 772 -12.33 -6.67 10.53
C LYS A 772 -12.96 -5.49 9.79
N LYS A 773 -13.37 -4.46 10.54
CA LYS A 773 -14.02 -3.26 10.00
C LYS A 773 -13.33 -1.99 10.45
N VAL A 774 -13.32 -1.00 9.55
CA VAL A 774 -13.03 0.41 9.83
C VAL A 774 -14.22 1.23 9.37
N ASN A 775 -14.81 1.98 10.28
CA ASN A 775 -15.94 2.86 9.99
C ASN A 775 -15.49 4.32 10.03
N ILE A 776 -15.88 5.10 9.03
CA ILE A 776 -15.70 6.55 9.02
C ILE A 776 -16.96 7.12 9.68
N LEU A 777 -16.79 7.82 10.81
CA LEU A 777 -17.91 8.33 11.60
C LEU A 777 -18.21 9.80 11.27
N ARG A 778 -17.16 10.62 10.93
CA ARG A 778 -17.32 12.05 10.64
C ARG A 778 -16.19 12.56 9.73
#